data_6fc93c11e8f0800721c5090afb628070
#
_entry.id   6fc93c11e8f0800721c5090afb628070
#
_cell.length_a   1.000
_cell.length_b   1.000
_cell.length_c   1.000
_cell.angle_alpha   90.00
_cell.angle_beta   90.00
_cell.angle_gamma   90.00
#
_symmetry.space_group_name_H-M   'P 1'
#
loop_
_entity.id
_entity.type
_entity.pdbx_description
1 polymer ?
#
loop_
_entity_poly.entity_id
_entity_poly.type
_entity_poly.pdbx_seq_one_letter_code
_entity_poly.pdbx_strand_id
1 'polypeptide(L)'
;MLELQAITKDYRSGTECVHALRGVSLRFRDNEFVSILGPSGCGKTTLLNIIGGLDRYTAGDLLINGVSTKQYRDRDWDAYRNHTIGFVFQSYNLIPHQSVLANVELALTLSGVSRKERRARAIAVLEKVGLGDQLHKRPNQMSGGQMQRVAIARALINDPDILLADEPTGALDSETSVQVMEILKEVARDRLVIMVTHNPELAERYSTRIIRLLDGSVVDDTQPCTADEPQAPRPARTGRTSMSFLTALSLSLHNLMTKKARTILIAFAGSIGIIGIALILSLSSGVQSLIDRMERETLSSYPLTIQKNTVDFSSMMNMQADVEQTTDEQDPDRLYSVSVMGSMMDSMIQGSKTNNLADFKAWLDSGESGMEELTTDITYTYSTPLTIYRTDNGLQKVNPSTLFSDLGVIPADTSGTLLGQSMQMDVWTQLTGNEDLLKAQYDVVAGRLPEQYNEVVLLVNEDNRITDYTLYTLGLLDAQALQDAVEAAARGEDVSIDTEVHSYSYDDILSLRFRLLTNTDCFVRQDGQWVDKSDDEAYLLNVLNSSDEIAVVGILRPAEGATTGSGQSGVIGYRADLMTHLLDKVTSAEIVREQQADPTVDVFTGLPFEQEELKDAYTMEELQAYAAQLPAEAQQELMGYVSSMQAAGMDDGTIATQLMRAALSQSDGATYTGNLKRLGVSDPDDPEAINLFPKDFEAKDRIADRIAEYNKSLPEDAQLAYTDYIGLMISSITTIINAISYILIAFVAVSLVVSSIMIGIITYISVLERTREIGVLRSIGASRRDISRVFNAETLTIGFAAGAIGIGITLLLILPLNAIIHHLSGLSGVAALPAGAAVILVAISMLLTFLAGLISSRIASKNDPFIALRSE
;
A
#
# COMPACT_ATOMS: atom_id res chain seq x y z
N MET A 1 68.30 -7.07 7.82
CA MET A 1 66.83 -7.06 7.55
C MET A 1 65.94 -6.67 8.75
N LEU A 2 66.14 -7.25 9.92
CA LEU A 2 65.43 -6.94 11.14
C LEU A 2 66.34 -6.47 12.24
N GLU A 3 66.05 -5.26 12.81
CA GLU A 3 66.88 -4.66 13.84
C GLU A 3 66.06 -4.05 14.95
N LEU A 4 66.41 -4.36 16.21
CA LEU A 4 65.80 -3.82 17.42
C LEU A 4 66.81 -2.88 18.08
N GLN A 5 66.37 -1.65 18.35
CA GLN A 5 67.18 -0.63 18.99
C GLN A 5 66.56 -0.20 20.30
N ALA A 6 67.14 -0.62 21.42
CA ALA A 6 66.75 -0.28 22.80
C ALA A 6 65.24 -0.46 23.07
N ILE A 7 64.61 -1.55 22.58
CA ILE A 7 63.20 -1.83 22.73
C ILE A 7 62.84 -2.03 24.21
N THR A 8 61.91 -1.23 24.70
CA THR A 8 61.24 -1.41 26.00
C THR A 8 59.78 -1.72 25.84
N LYS A 9 59.22 -2.50 26.75
CA LYS A 9 57.80 -2.77 26.83
C LYS A 9 57.30 -2.80 28.25
N ASP A 10 56.36 -1.93 28.55
CA ASP A 10 55.71 -1.81 29.85
C ASP A 10 54.24 -2.17 29.73
N TYR A 11 53.73 -3.04 30.61
CA TYR A 11 52.31 -3.32 30.76
C TYR A 11 51.79 -2.67 32.06
N ARG A 12 50.78 -1.87 31.96
CA ARG A 12 50.09 -1.24 33.12
C ARG A 12 48.82 -2.03 33.50
N SER A 13 48.73 -2.47 34.73
CA SER A 13 47.54 -3.08 35.28
C SER A 13 47.13 -2.32 36.56
N GLY A 14 46.19 -1.39 36.45
CA GLY A 14 45.87 -0.49 37.56
C GLY A 14 47.05 0.39 37.93
N THR A 15 47.53 0.31 39.15
CA THR A 15 48.69 1.05 39.68
C THR A 15 50.03 0.36 39.46
N GLU A 16 50.02 -0.92 39.09
CA GLU A 16 51.25 -1.67 38.88
C GLU A 16 51.74 -1.56 37.44
N CYS A 17 53.09 -1.43 37.29
CA CYS A 17 53.77 -1.40 36.00
C CYS A 17 54.75 -2.59 35.91
N VAL A 18 54.48 -3.47 34.96
CA VAL A 18 55.33 -4.62 34.71
C VAL A 18 56.24 -4.32 33.54
N HIS A 19 57.54 -4.23 33.75
CA HIS A 19 58.57 -4.01 32.72
C HIS A 19 58.89 -5.33 32.02
N ALA A 20 58.24 -5.65 30.92
CA ALA A 20 58.39 -6.90 30.21
C ALA A 20 59.68 -6.97 29.36
N LEU A 21 60.11 -5.82 28.82
CA LEU A 21 61.39 -5.68 28.11
C LEU A 21 62.11 -4.41 28.55
N ARG A 22 63.46 -4.54 28.72
CA ARG A 22 64.28 -3.48 29.33
C ARG A 22 65.44 -3.08 28.40
N GLY A 23 65.13 -2.45 27.20
CA GLY A 23 66.15 -1.92 26.31
C GLY A 23 66.81 -3.00 25.42
N VAL A 24 66.05 -3.93 24.94
CA VAL A 24 66.55 -5.00 24.05
C VAL A 24 67.06 -4.45 22.75
N SER A 25 68.33 -4.74 22.39
CA SER A 25 68.93 -4.41 21.09
C SER A 25 69.42 -5.68 20.44
N LEU A 26 68.95 -6.01 19.27
CA LEU A 26 69.21 -7.22 18.52
C LEU A 26 69.22 -6.96 17.04
N ARG A 27 70.11 -7.62 16.29
CA ARG A 27 70.11 -7.59 14.81
C ARG A 27 70.13 -9.01 14.30
N PHE A 28 69.25 -9.27 13.25
CA PHE A 28 69.11 -10.62 12.70
C PHE A 28 69.63 -10.67 11.24
N ARG A 29 70.18 -11.84 10.88
CA ARG A 29 70.56 -12.16 9.50
C ARG A 29 69.33 -12.65 8.69
N ASP A 30 69.46 -12.60 7.37
CA ASP A 30 68.34 -12.96 6.53
C ASP A 30 68.01 -14.47 6.52
N ASN A 31 69.00 -15.33 6.65
CA ASN A 31 68.88 -16.77 6.62
C ASN A 31 69.51 -17.31 7.91
N GLU A 32 68.79 -17.41 8.98
CA GLU A 32 69.29 -17.76 10.29
C GLU A 32 68.15 -18.48 11.08
N PHE A 33 68.59 -19.51 11.86
CA PHE A 33 67.70 -20.11 12.85
C PHE A 33 68.10 -19.64 14.27
N VAL A 34 67.33 -18.69 14.78
CA VAL A 34 67.56 -18.08 16.08
C VAL A 34 66.62 -18.64 17.12
N SER A 35 67.18 -19.16 18.22
CA SER A 35 66.35 -19.49 19.41
C SER A 35 66.55 -18.44 20.50
N ILE A 36 65.39 -17.93 21.00
CA ILE A 36 65.36 -17.07 22.19
C ILE A 36 64.99 -17.94 23.37
N LEU A 37 66.01 -18.15 24.23
CA LEU A 37 65.88 -19.04 25.38
C LEU A 37 65.83 -18.24 26.68
N GLY A 38 65.04 -18.70 27.65
CA GLY A 38 64.91 -18.09 28.99
C GLY A 38 63.81 -18.64 29.82
N PRO A 39 63.79 -18.37 31.11
CA PRO A 39 62.70 -18.88 32.02
C PRO A 39 61.32 -18.32 31.63
N SER A 40 60.25 -18.94 32.14
CA SER A 40 58.90 -18.44 31.94
C SER A 40 58.74 -17.04 32.55
N GLY A 41 58.06 -16.13 31.83
CA GLY A 41 57.84 -14.74 32.29
C GLY A 41 58.95 -13.75 31.95
N CYS A 42 60.14 -14.14 31.40
CA CYS A 42 61.24 -13.24 31.13
C CYS A 42 61.07 -12.33 29.89
N GLY A 43 59.90 -12.31 29.25
CA GLY A 43 59.60 -11.40 28.11
C GLY A 43 59.76 -11.97 26.70
N LYS A 44 60.01 -13.29 26.53
CA LYS A 44 60.23 -13.96 25.24
C LYS A 44 59.08 -13.78 24.25
N THR A 45 57.87 -14.18 24.67
CA THR A 45 56.65 -14.05 23.85
C THR A 45 56.31 -12.58 23.59
N THR A 46 56.61 -11.68 24.55
CA THR A 46 56.41 -10.22 24.35
C THR A 46 57.33 -9.71 23.24
N LEU A 47 58.63 -10.13 23.26
CA LEU A 47 59.57 -9.79 22.23
C LEU A 47 59.16 -10.30 20.84
N LEU A 48 58.73 -11.57 20.76
CA LEU A 48 58.24 -12.17 19.52
C LEU A 48 56.98 -11.45 18.98
N ASN A 49 56.02 -11.05 19.85
CA ASN A 49 54.83 -10.32 19.47
C ASN A 49 55.15 -8.89 18.93
N ILE A 50 56.18 -8.23 19.51
CA ILE A 50 56.65 -6.92 19.00
C ILE A 50 57.29 -7.08 17.62
N ILE A 51 58.15 -8.08 17.44
CA ILE A 51 58.75 -8.40 16.15
C ILE A 51 57.69 -8.73 15.12
N GLY A 52 56.65 -9.49 15.50
CA GLY A 52 55.51 -9.87 14.65
C GLY A 52 54.51 -8.74 14.41
N GLY A 53 54.66 -7.59 15.07
CA GLY A 53 53.74 -6.47 14.93
C GLY A 53 52.38 -6.76 15.53
N LEU A 54 52.26 -7.72 16.46
CA LEU A 54 51.06 -8.05 17.21
C LEU A 54 50.88 -7.14 18.41
N ASP A 55 51.96 -6.70 19.00
CA ASP A 55 52.01 -5.74 20.11
C ASP A 55 52.97 -4.58 19.77
N ARG A 56 52.82 -3.46 20.41
CA ARG A 56 53.63 -2.24 20.21
C ARG A 56 54.63 -2.09 21.38
N TYR A 57 55.85 -1.71 21.04
CA TYR A 57 56.87 -1.36 22.06
C TYR A 57 56.53 0.00 22.72
N THR A 58 57.00 0.18 23.97
CA THR A 58 56.78 1.42 24.73
C THR A 58 57.80 2.50 24.30
N ALA A 59 59.09 2.12 24.19
CA ALA A 59 60.14 2.99 23.68
C ALA A 59 61.21 2.16 22.91
N GLY A 60 62.13 2.82 22.27
CA GLY A 60 63.10 2.22 21.35
C GLY A 60 62.67 2.37 19.89
N ASP A 61 63.27 1.57 18.98
CA ASP A 61 62.83 1.50 17.59
C ASP A 61 63.00 0.10 17.02
N LEU A 62 62.05 -0.30 16.19
CA LEU A 62 62.11 -1.52 15.39
C LEU A 62 62.29 -1.14 13.91
N LEU A 63 63.42 -1.55 13.33
CA LEU A 63 63.69 -1.31 11.91
C LEU A 63 63.43 -2.60 11.13
N ILE A 64 62.68 -2.46 10.05
CA ILE A 64 62.39 -3.53 9.10
C ILE A 64 62.87 -3.08 7.73
N ASN A 65 63.84 -3.81 7.17
CA ASN A 65 64.54 -3.42 5.94
C ASN A 65 65.08 -1.98 5.98
N GLY A 66 65.62 -1.54 7.13
CA GLY A 66 66.10 -0.18 7.34
C GLY A 66 65.07 0.91 7.54
N VAL A 67 63.79 0.60 7.54
CA VAL A 67 62.68 1.55 7.75
C VAL A 67 62.19 1.43 9.19
N SER A 68 62.14 2.57 9.90
CA SER A 68 61.61 2.63 11.25
C SER A 68 60.08 2.38 11.30
N THR A 69 59.69 1.48 12.18
CA THR A 69 58.25 1.18 12.36
C THR A 69 57.46 2.28 13.05
N LYS A 70 58.14 3.33 13.59
CA LYS A 70 57.49 4.56 14.05
C LYS A 70 56.71 5.27 12.95
N GLN A 71 57.09 5.07 11.69
CA GLN A 71 56.44 5.62 10.50
C GLN A 71 55.26 4.74 10.02
N TYR A 72 55.10 3.51 10.55
CA TYR A 72 54.09 2.57 10.11
C TYR A 72 52.70 2.97 10.61
N ARG A 73 51.76 3.02 9.65
CA ARG A 73 50.35 3.10 9.92
C ARG A 73 49.75 1.70 10.12
N ASP A 74 48.56 1.58 10.65
CA ASP A 74 47.87 0.28 10.83
C ASP A 74 47.91 -0.58 9.55
N ARG A 75 47.75 0.03 8.39
CA ARG A 75 47.80 -0.65 7.10
C ARG A 75 49.17 -1.25 6.77
N ASP A 76 50.23 -0.58 7.16
CA ASP A 76 51.62 -1.06 6.92
C ASP A 76 51.90 -2.26 7.83
N TRP A 77 51.43 -2.24 9.06
CA TRP A 77 51.46 -3.37 9.97
C TRP A 77 50.59 -4.55 9.48
N ASP A 78 49.37 -4.31 8.90
CA ASP A 78 48.55 -5.37 8.31
C ASP A 78 49.28 -6.02 7.10
N ALA A 79 49.92 -5.22 6.24
CA ALA A 79 50.71 -5.73 5.12
C ALA A 79 51.96 -6.51 5.59
N TYR A 80 52.65 -6.03 6.61
CA TYR A 80 53.81 -6.69 7.21
C TYR A 80 53.41 -8.09 7.75
N ARG A 81 52.34 -8.19 8.52
CA ARG A 81 51.85 -9.48 9.04
C ARG A 81 51.36 -10.43 7.95
N ASN A 82 50.86 -9.88 6.83
CA ASN A 82 50.35 -10.74 5.77
C ASN A 82 51.42 -11.26 4.82
N HIS A 83 52.42 -10.43 4.49
CA HIS A 83 53.39 -10.75 3.43
C HIS A 83 54.79 -11.07 3.92
N THR A 84 55.22 -10.47 5.06
CA THR A 84 56.60 -10.58 5.52
C THR A 84 56.74 -11.58 6.70
N ILE A 85 55.69 -11.72 7.51
CA ILE A 85 55.74 -12.57 8.72
C ILE A 85 54.86 -13.81 8.53
N GLY A 86 55.39 -14.97 8.90
CA GLY A 86 54.64 -16.16 9.21
C GLY A 86 54.64 -16.37 10.74
N PHE A 87 53.51 -16.52 11.37
CA PHE A 87 53.42 -16.70 12.83
C PHE A 87 52.89 -18.08 13.19
N VAL A 88 53.63 -18.83 14.01
CA VAL A 88 53.29 -20.12 14.60
C VAL A 88 53.06 -19.90 16.06
N PHE A 89 51.84 -19.98 16.51
CA PHE A 89 51.42 -19.75 17.91
C PHE A 89 51.60 -20.97 18.77
N GLN A 90 51.77 -20.82 20.06
CA GLN A 90 51.87 -21.85 21.07
C GLN A 90 50.58 -22.72 21.13
N SER A 91 49.39 -22.12 21.01
CA SER A 91 48.09 -22.80 21.08
C SER A 91 47.45 -23.08 19.72
N TYR A 92 48.26 -23.31 18.66
CA TYR A 92 47.87 -23.61 17.29
C TYR A 92 46.97 -22.51 16.63
N ASN A 93 46.03 -21.94 17.33
CA ASN A 93 45.05 -20.92 16.89
C ASN A 93 44.43 -21.23 15.54
N LEU A 94 43.96 -22.47 15.36
CA LEU A 94 43.21 -22.93 14.24
C LEU A 94 41.72 -22.61 14.44
N ILE A 95 40.99 -22.32 13.39
CA ILE A 95 39.52 -22.09 13.42
C ILE A 95 38.87 -23.46 13.49
N PRO A 96 38.20 -23.84 14.62
CA PRO A 96 37.77 -25.22 14.89
C PRO A 96 36.73 -25.78 13.91
N HIS A 97 35.86 -24.92 13.35
CA HIS A 97 34.80 -25.32 12.46
C HIS A 97 35.24 -25.38 10.96
N GLN A 98 36.41 -24.91 10.65
CA GLN A 98 37.01 -24.98 9.32
C GLN A 98 37.85 -26.23 9.12
N SER A 99 37.92 -26.73 7.88
CA SER A 99 38.85 -27.83 7.56
C SER A 99 40.29 -27.38 7.63
N VAL A 100 41.20 -28.34 7.65
CA VAL A 100 42.67 -28.14 7.59
C VAL A 100 43.02 -27.27 6.38
N LEU A 101 42.50 -27.66 5.20
CA LEU A 101 42.71 -26.91 3.96
C LEU A 101 42.23 -25.45 4.07
N ALA A 102 41.00 -25.26 4.62
CA ALA A 102 40.44 -23.92 4.76
C ALA A 102 41.22 -23.04 5.75
N ASN A 103 41.72 -23.60 6.84
CA ASN A 103 42.60 -22.91 7.79
C ASN A 103 43.87 -22.42 7.16
N VAL A 104 44.49 -23.21 6.24
CA VAL A 104 45.70 -22.82 5.53
C VAL A 104 45.37 -21.80 4.40
N GLU A 105 44.32 -22.02 3.64
CA GLU A 105 43.87 -21.06 2.60
C GLU A 105 43.56 -19.65 3.12
N LEU A 106 43.27 -19.52 4.44
CA LEU A 106 42.79 -18.28 5.05
C LEU A 106 43.77 -17.12 4.82
N ALA A 107 45.07 -17.35 4.95
CA ALA A 107 46.13 -16.34 4.76
C ALA A 107 46.13 -15.80 3.31
N LEU A 108 46.01 -16.66 2.30
CA LEU A 108 45.89 -16.24 0.89
C LEU A 108 44.54 -15.61 0.55
N THR A 109 43.49 -15.91 1.32
CA THR A 109 42.19 -15.27 1.15
C THR A 109 42.25 -13.78 1.44
N LEU A 110 43.06 -13.38 2.41
CA LEU A 110 43.34 -11.99 2.78
C LEU A 110 44.20 -11.28 1.75
N SER A 111 45.07 -12.01 1.06
CA SER A 111 45.99 -11.48 0.01
C SER A 111 45.25 -11.31 -1.37
N GLY A 112 43.97 -11.69 -1.47
CA GLY A 112 43.18 -11.55 -2.68
C GLY A 112 43.52 -12.54 -3.81
N VAL A 113 44.20 -13.65 -3.48
CA VAL A 113 44.57 -14.71 -4.45
C VAL A 113 43.34 -15.47 -4.91
N SER A 114 43.29 -15.85 -6.20
CA SER A 114 42.15 -16.58 -6.77
C SER A 114 41.91 -17.91 -6.07
N ARG A 115 40.64 -18.37 -5.99
CA ARG A 115 40.28 -19.62 -5.30
C ARG A 115 41.04 -20.85 -5.82
N LYS A 116 41.27 -20.92 -7.14
CA LYS A 116 41.99 -22.04 -7.78
C LYS A 116 43.45 -22.08 -7.35
N GLU A 117 44.10 -20.95 -7.43
CA GLU A 117 45.50 -20.81 -7.06
C GLU A 117 45.72 -21.01 -5.56
N ARG A 118 44.89 -20.40 -4.73
CA ARG A 118 44.92 -20.52 -3.27
C ARG A 118 44.83 -21.98 -2.83
N ARG A 119 43.90 -22.74 -3.43
CA ARG A 119 43.71 -24.16 -3.12
C ARG A 119 44.94 -24.99 -3.55
N ALA A 120 45.48 -24.72 -4.73
CA ALA A 120 46.65 -25.42 -5.22
C ALA A 120 47.90 -25.18 -4.31
N ARG A 121 48.13 -23.92 -3.91
CA ARG A 121 49.22 -23.56 -2.98
C ARG A 121 49.02 -24.17 -1.59
N ALA A 122 47.80 -24.17 -1.08
CA ALA A 122 47.50 -24.74 0.25
C ALA A 122 47.75 -26.26 0.27
N ILE A 123 47.35 -26.99 -0.78
CA ILE A 123 47.61 -28.43 -0.90
C ILE A 123 49.13 -28.67 -0.94
N ALA A 124 49.86 -27.95 -1.78
CA ALA A 124 51.29 -28.11 -1.92
C ALA A 124 52.06 -27.87 -0.58
N VAL A 125 51.64 -26.86 0.19
CA VAL A 125 52.26 -26.60 1.51
C VAL A 125 51.87 -27.66 2.53
N LEU A 126 50.63 -28.16 2.52
CA LEU A 126 50.17 -29.24 3.39
C LEU A 126 50.89 -30.56 3.08
N GLU A 127 51.18 -30.85 1.82
CA GLU A 127 52.00 -32.00 1.43
C GLU A 127 53.41 -31.90 1.96
N LYS A 128 54.06 -30.69 1.87
CA LYS A 128 55.38 -30.44 2.42
C LYS A 128 55.51 -30.70 3.94
N VAL A 129 54.42 -30.44 4.68
CA VAL A 129 54.41 -30.71 6.13
C VAL A 129 53.86 -32.13 6.47
N GLY A 130 53.67 -32.99 5.43
CA GLY A 130 53.22 -34.36 5.60
C GLY A 130 51.73 -34.51 6.00
N LEU A 131 50.88 -33.63 5.48
CA LEU A 131 49.42 -33.62 5.78
C LEU A 131 48.56 -33.65 4.52
N GLY A 132 49.09 -34.08 3.37
CA GLY A 132 48.35 -34.11 2.10
C GLY A 132 47.11 -34.98 2.09
N ASP A 133 47.01 -35.99 2.92
CA ASP A 133 45.89 -36.90 3.11
C ASP A 133 44.85 -36.41 4.12
N GLN A 134 45.12 -35.28 4.83
CA GLN A 134 44.29 -34.79 5.95
C GLN A 134 43.49 -33.52 5.61
N LEU A 135 43.37 -33.12 4.32
CA LEU A 135 42.88 -31.82 3.82
C LEU A 135 41.47 -31.49 4.35
N HIS A 136 40.63 -32.51 4.51
CA HIS A 136 39.21 -32.33 4.81
C HIS A 136 38.88 -32.47 6.29
N LYS A 137 39.85 -32.95 7.11
CA LYS A 137 39.67 -33.05 8.57
C LYS A 137 39.55 -31.67 9.23
N ARG A 138 38.88 -31.65 10.36
CA ARG A 138 38.78 -30.47 11.23
C ARG A 138 39.83 -30.57 12.35
N PRO A 139 40.24 -29.44 13.00
CA PRO A 139 41.18 -29.43 14.09
C PRO A 139 40.86 -30.40 15.22
N ASN A 140 39.58 -30.55 15.60
CA ASN A 140 39.13 -31.48 16.61
C ASN A 140 39.27 -33.00 16.25
N GLN A 141 39.66 -33.31 15.02
CA GLN A 141 39.90 -34.66 14.53
C GLN A 141 41.38 -34.96 14.35
N MET A 142 42.24 -34.08 14.86
CA MET A 142 43.68 -34.14 14.63
C MET A 142 44.45 -34.24 15.97
N SER A 143 45.61 -34.85 15.95
CA SER A 143 46.58 -34.83 17.09
C SER A 143 47.20 -33.44 17.25
N GLY A 144 47.71 -33.16 18.44
CA GLY A 144 48.44 -31.90 18.71
C GLY A 144 49.55 -31.59 17.70
N GLY A 145 50.35 -32.59 17.38
CA GLY A 145 51.44 -32.41 16.40
C GLY A 145 50.95 -32.22 14.97
N GLN A 146 49.83 -32.84 14.59
CA GLN A 146 49.22 -32.58 13.30
C GLN A 146 48.65 -31.15 13.26
N MET A 147 47.98 -30.66 14.33
CA MET A 147 47.52 -29.28 14.42
C MET A 147 48.67 -28.27 14.32
N GLN A 148 49.82 -28.56 14.95
CA GLN A 148 50.98 -27.70 14.88
C GLN A 148 51.54 -27.63 13.45
N ARG A 149 51.61 -28.76 12.75
CA ARG A 149 52.03 -28.77 11.33
C ARG A 149 51.06 -28.01 10.44
N VAL A 150 49.73 -28.01 10.71
CA VAL A 150 48.76 -27.15 10.02
C VAL A 150 49.07 -25.67 10.32
N ALA A 151 49.36 -25.31 11.58
CA ALA A 151 49.74 -23.94 11.93
C ALA A 151 50.99 -23.46 11.21
N ILE A 152 52.01 -24.34 11.08
CA ILE A 152 53.20 -24.08 10.29
C ILE A 152 52.88 -23.92 8.79
N ALA A 153 52.05 -24.80 8.21
CA ALA A 153 51.61 -24.70 6.82
C ALA A 153 50.88 -23.37 6.58
N ARG A 154 50.03 -22.94 7.50
CA ARG A 154 49.32 -21.66 7.46
C ARG A 154 50.30 -20.47 7.48
N ALA A 155 51.34 -20.55 8.30
CA ALA A 155 52.37 -19.53 8.40
C ALA A 155 53.20 -19.43 7.12
N LEU A 156 53.47 -20.55 6.43
CA LEU A 156 54.33 -20.64 5.24
C LEU A 156 53.63 -20.33 3.92
N ILE A 157 52.32 -20.38 3.84
CA ILE A 157 51.60 -20.33 2.55
C ILE A 157 51.72 -19.00 1.80
N ASN A 158 51.94 -17.90 2.52
CA ASN A 158 52.22 -16.59 1.94
C ASN A 158 53.71 -16.38 1.56
N ASP A 159 54.54 -17.41 1.73
CA ASP A 159 55.98 -17.34 1.47
C ASP A 159 56.67 -16.20 2.24
N PRO A 160 56.56 -16.17 3.61
CA PRO A 160 57.06 -15.05 4.40
C PRO A 160 58.59 -15.03 4.43
N ASP A 161 59.17 -13.82 4.61
CA ASP A 161 60.64 -13.65 4.77
C ASP A 161 61.09 -14.05 6.18
N ILE A 162 60.19 -13.95 7.19
CA ILE A 162 60.47 -14.20 8.59
C ILE A 162 59.43 -15.17 9.15
N LEU A 163 59.83 -16.25 9.75
CA LEU A 163 58.97 -17.15 10.48
C LEU A 163 59.20 -16.99 12.00
N LEU A 164 58.13 -16.62 12.70
CA LEU A 164 58.12 -16.50 14.17
C LEU A 164 57.43 -17.71 14.77
N ALA A 165 58.05 -18.39 15.72
CA ALA A 165 57.53 -19.59 16.37
C ALA A 165 57.57 -19.44 17.88
N ASP A 166 56.38 -19.36 18.50
CA ASP A 166 56.24 -19.25 19.94
C ASP A 166 56.02 -20.63 20.53
N GLU A 167 57.03 -21.18 21.19
CA GLU A 167 57.04 -22.52 21.84
C GLU A 167 56.45 -23.64 20.96
N PRO A 168 56.90 -23.85 19.71
CA PRO A 168 56.26 -24.71 18.74
C PRO A 168 56.20 -26.19 19.12
N THR A 169 56.88 -26.60 20.16
CA THR A 169 56.97 -27.97 20.65
C THR A 169 56.43 -28.15 22.07
N GLY A 170 55.95 -27.07 22.71
CA GLY A 170 55.62 -27.08 24.16
C GLY A 170 54.46 -28.00 24.56
N ALA A 171 53.61 -28.38 23.62
CA ALA A 171 52.46 -29.27 23.87
C ALA A 171 52.55 -30.60 23.10
N LEU A 172 53.77 -31.00 22.64
CA LEU A 172 53.96 -32.17 21.79
C LEU A 172 54.83 -33.24 22.51
N ASP A 173 54.60 -34.50 22.11
CA ASP A 173 55.50 -35.58 22.45
C ASP A 173 56.88 -35.42 21.79
N SER A 174 57.87 -36.19 22.26
CA SER A 174 59.26 -36.03 21.79
C SER A 174 59.46 -36.36 20.35
N GLU A 175 58.72 -37.35 19.78
CA GLU A 175 58.88 -37.75 18.37
C GLU A 175 58.25 -36.65 17.44
N THR A 176 57.09 -36.18 17.79
CA THR A 176 56.41 -35.09 17.03
C THR A 176 57.18 -33.79 17.15
N SER A 177 57.79 -33.50 18.30
CA SER A 177 58.67 -32.33 18.47
C SER A 177 59.84 -32.35 17.50
N VAL A 178 60.50 -33.52 17.32
CA VAL A 178 61.58 -33.69 16.36
C VAL A 178 61.12 -33.41 14.93
N GLN A 179 59.91 -33.92 14.54
CA GLN A 179 59.33 -33.70 13.21
C GLN A 179 59.08 -32.19 12.95
N VAL A 180 58.53 -31.47 13.91
CA VAL A 180 58.28 -30.03 13.85
C VAL A 180 59.62 -29.27 13.74
N MET A 181 60.62 -29.63 14.51
CA MET A 181 61.92 -28.99 14.49
C MET A 181 62.68 -29.20 13.17
N GLU A 182 62.62 -30.39 12.55
CA GLU A 182 63.15 -30.62 11.22
C GLU A 182 62.51 -29.77 10.15
N ILE A 183 61.18 -29.59 10.18
CA ILE A 183 60.48 -28.67 9.28
C ILE A 183 60.95 -27.23 9.46
N LEU A 184 61.13 -26.74 10.70
CA LEU A 184 61.60 -25.40 10.98
C LEU A 184 63.03 -25.20 10.52
N LYS A 185 63.90 -26.23 10.71
CA LYS A 185 65.28 -26.22 10.23
C LYS A 185 65.43 -26.19 8.72
N GLU A 186 64.55 -26.91 7.99
CA GLU A 186 64.48 -26.88 6.56
C GLU A 186 64.06 -25.47 6.07
N VAL A 187 63.04 -24.88 6.69
CA VAL A 187 62.59 -23.51 6.41
C VAL A 187 63.70 -22.46 6.66
N ALA A 188 64.49 -22.64 7.69
CA ALA A 188 65.58 -21.71 8.06
C ALA A 188 66.72 -21.62 7.04
N ARG A 189 66.79 -22.55 6.07
CA ARG A 189 67.82 -22.50 5.00
C ARG A 189 67.68 -21.30 4.09
N ASP A 190 66.42 -20.88 3.87
CA ASP A 190 66.13 -19.85 2.90
C ASP A 190 65.57 -18.56 3.52
N ARG A 191 65.29 -18.55 4.84
CA ARG A 191 64.58 -17.42 5.52
C ARG A 191 65.01 -17.35 7.01
N LEU A 192 64.68 -16.21 7.63
CA LEU A 192 64.92 -16.04 9.07
C LEU A 192 63.85 -16.75 9.85
N VAL A 193 64.26 -17.68 10.73
CA VAL A 193 63.36 -18.32 11.74
C VAL A 193 63.77 -17.84 13.10
N ILE A 194 62.82 -17.26 13.85
CA ILE A 194 63.01 -16.86 15.27
C ILE A 194 62.05 -17.72 16.11
N MET A 195 62.61 -18.59 16.91
CA MET A 195 61.88 -19.47 17.80
C MET A 195 62.06 -19.04 19.25
N VAL A 196 60.96 -19.02 19.98
CA VAL A 196 60.98 -18.90 21.45
C VAL A 196 60.79 -20.28 22.02
N THR A 197 61.64 -20.66 22.96
CA THR A 197 61.52 -21.95 23.66
C THR A 197 62.07 -21.85 25.07
N HIS A 198 61.64 -22.77 25.92
CA HIS A 198 62.18 -22.99 27.26
C HIS A 198 63.05 -24.28 27.31
N ASN A 199 63.17 -25.02 26.17
CA ASN A 199 63.92 -26.27 26.06
C ASN A 199 65.27 -26.00 25.49
N PRO A 200 66.36 -26.06 26.29
CA PRO A 200 67.72 -25.81 25.86
C PRO A 200 68.26 -26.88 24.91
N GLU A 201 67.88 -28.15 25.05
CA GLU A 201 68.37 -29.24 24.20
C GLU A 201 67.93 -29.06 22.73
N LEU A 202 66.64 -28.67 22.56
CA LEU A 202 66.14 -28.37 21.20
C LEU A 202 66.80 -27.13 20.61
N ALA A 203 67.01 -26.09 21.40
CA ALA A 203 67.68 -24.87 20.94
C ALA A 203 69.13 -25.17 20.48
N GLU A 204 69.90 -25.92 21.29
CA GLU A 204 71.28 -26.29 20.98
C GLU A 204 71.41 -27.21 19.76
N ARG A 205 70.47 -28.11 19.59
CA ARG A 205 70.52 -29.08 18.47
C ARG A 205 70.13 -28.50 17.10
N TYR A 206 69.18 -27.56 17.09
CA TYR A 206 68.57 -27.09 15.82
C TYR A 206 68.94 -25.68 15.44
N SER A 207 69.30 -24.79 16.38
CA SER A 207 69.51 -23.38 16.10
C SER A 207 70.96 -23.10 15.69
N THR A 208 71.06 -22.12 14.79
CA THR A 208 72.43 -21.58 14.42
C THR A 208 72.91 -20.54 15.43
N ARG A 209 71.97 -19.90 16.14
CA ARG A 209 72.23 -18.85 17.12
C ARG A 209 71.27 -18.94 18.29
N ILE A 210 71.73 -18.78 19.50
CA ILE A 210 70.96 -18.80 20.72
C ILE A 210 71.08 -17.46 21.43
N ILE A 211 70.00 -16.81 21.73
CA ILE A 211 69.93 -15.58 22.50
C ILE A 211 69.27 -15.89 23.83
N ARG A 212 69.99 -15.61 24.93
CA ARG A 212 69.41 -15.83 26.28
C ARG A 212 68.83 -14.56 26.83
N LEU A 213 67.52 -14.64 27.19
CA LEU A 213 66.76 -13.52 27.74
C LEU A 213 66.46 -13.79 29.23
N LEU A 214 66.78 -12.83 30.08
CA LEU A 214 66.51 -12.87 31.51
C LEU A 214 65.93 -11.54 31.98
N ASP A 215 64.82 -11.53 32.68
CA ASP A 215 64.13 -10.33 33.22
C ASP A 215 64.04 -9.17 32.24
N GLY A 216 63.69 -9.47 31.01
CA GLY A 216 63.48 -8.48 29.93
C GLY A 216 64.74 -7.96 29.28
N SER A 217 65.88 -8.49 29.58
CA SER A 217 67.16 -8.08 29.01
C SER A 217 67.91 -9.26 28.35
N VAL A 218 68.69 -8.98 27.30
CA VAL A 218 69.54 -9.97 26.67
C VAL A 218 70.81 -10.14 27.53
N VAL A 219 71.07 -11.36 27.98
CA VAL A 219 72.22 -11.68 28.83
C VAL A 219 73.30 -12.41 28.08
N ASP A 220 72.96 -13.14 27.04
CA ASP A 220 73.93 -13.86 26.22
C ASP A 220 73.51 -13.99 24.78
N ASP A 221 74.38 -13.98 23.83
CA ASP A 221 74.13 -14.14 22.40
C ASP A 221 75.36 -14.89 21.78
N THR A 222 75.14 -16.13 21.34
CA THR A 222 76.19 -17.03 20.89
C THR A 222 76.86 -16.59 19.60
N GLN A 223 76.17 -15.82 18.73
CA GLN A 223 76.64 -15.35 17.47
C GLN A 223 76.13 -13.98 17.12
N PRO A 224 76.52 -12.90 17.83
CA PRO A 224 76.00 -11.59 17.60
C PRO A 224 76.29 -11.10 16.19
N CYS A 225 75.29 -10.46 15.54
CA CYS A 225 75.51 -9.85 14.20
C CYS A 225 76.20 -8.48 14.35
N THR A 226 77.33 -8.31 13.73
CA THR A 226 78.09 -7.06 13.74
C THR A 226 77.55 -6.09 12.67
N ALA A 227 77.87 -4.76 12.89
CA ALA A 227 77.36 -3.70 11.99
C ALA A 227 77.92 -3.76 10.56
N ASP A 228 79.05 -4.41 10.42
CA ASP A 228 79.79 -4.48 9.15
C ASP A 228 79.45 -5.66 8.23
N GLU A 229 78.50 -6.51 8.62
CA GLU A 229 78.06 -7.59 7.75
C GLU A 229 77.16 -7.04 6.63
N PRO A 230 77.53 -7.26 5.33
CA PRO A 230 76.75 -6.71 4.20
C PRO A 230 75.42 -7.36 4.08
N GLN A 231 74.36 -6.60 4.28
CA GLN A 231 72.94 -7.05 4.07
C GLN A 231 72.51 -6.59 2.67
N ALA A 232 72.11 -7.49 1.79
CA ALA A 232 71.48 -7.16 0.52
C ALA A 232 70.11 -6.52 0.74
N PRO A 233 69.87 -5.32 0.21
CA PRO A 233 68.55 -4.68 0.33
C PRO A 233 67.49 -5.51 -0.41
N ARG A 234 66.62 -6.15 0.34
CA ARG A 234 65.41 -6.78 -0.25
C ARG A 234 64.34 -5.72 -0.45
N PRO A 235 63.72 -5.63 -1.63
CA PRO A 235 62.60 -4.71 -1.82
C PRO A 235 61.45 -5.08 -0.91
N ALA A 236 60.86 -4.10 -0.22
CA ALA A 236 59.66 -4.31 0.61
C ALA A 236 58.54 -4.88 -0.26
N ARG A 237 58.03 -6.06 0.10
CA ARG A 237 56.87 -6.64 -0.58
C ARG A 237 55.61 -5.81 -0.24
N THR A 238 55.27 -4.80 -1.07
CA THR A 238 54.10 -3.94 -0.92
C THR A 238 52.90 -4.57 -1.63
N GLY A 239 52.31 -5.57 -1.04
CA GLY A 239 51.03 -6.13 -1.48
C GLY A 239 49.86 -5.35 -0.89
N ARG A 240 48.81 -5.07 -1.69
CA ARG A 240 47.53 -4.57 -1.14
C ARG A 240 46.77 -5.73 -0.49
N THR A 241 46.65 -5.68 0.82
CA THR A 241 45.70 -6.56 1.53
C THR A 241 44.29 -6.00 1.43
N SER A 242 43.43 -6.62 0.62
CA SER A 242 42.01 -6.24 0.52
C SER A 242 41.18 -7.42 0.07
N MET A 243 40.35 -7.91 0.97
CA MET A 243 39.36 -8.93 0.66
C MET A 243 38.25 -8.34 -0.20
N SER A 244 37.82 -9.01 -1.30
CA SER A 244 36.68 -8.62 -2.09
C SER A 244 35.38 -8.81 -1.28
N PHE A 245 34.36 -7.99 -1.57
CA PHE A 245 33.07 -8.12 -0.91
C PHE A 245 32.42 -9.50 -1.15
N LEU A 246 32.51 -10.05 -2.36
CA LEU A 246 32.01 -11.37 -2.70
C LEU A 246 32.72 -12.48 -1.89
N THR A 247 34.04 -12.34 -1.64
CA THR A 247 34.81 -13.27 -0.78
C THR A 247 34.35 -13.15 0.68
N ALA A 248 34.10 -11.92 1.15
CA ALA A 248 33.57 -11.68 2.49
C ALA A 248 32.14 -12.27 2.65
N LEU A 249 31.29 -12.12 1.64
CA LEU A 249 29.94 -12.69 1.59
C LEU A 249 29.98 -14.23 1.62
N SER A 250 30.84 -14.84 0.80
CA SER A 250 31.01 -16.31 0.78
C SER A 250 31.51 -16.85 2.13
N LEU A 251 32.45 -16.15 2.77
CA LEU A 251 32.97 -16.53 4.08
C LEU A 251 31.89 -16.40 5.15
N SER A 252 31.13 -15.30 5.11
CA SER A 252 30.00 -15.03 5.99
C SER A 252 28.90 -16.08 5.88
N LEU A 253 28.50 -16.40 4.63
CA LEU A 253 27.47 -17.42 4.37
C LEU A 253 27.91 -18.80 4.93
N HIS A 254 29.20 -19.19 4.73
CA HIS A 254 29.72 -20.43 5.27
C HIS A 254 29.67 -20.43 6.81
N ASN A 255 30.02 -19.32 7.42
CA ASN A 255 29.98 -19.16 8.88
C ASN A 255 28.55 -19.24 9.43
N LEU A 256 27.58 -18.59 8.76
CA LEU A 256 26.14 -18.67 9.13
C LEU A 256 25.61 -20.11 9.05
N MET A 257 26.04 -20.87 8.06
CA MET A 257 25.63 -22.26 7.86
C MET A 257 26.24 -23.22 8.89
N THR A 258 27.26 -22.82 9.64
CA THR A 258 27.79 -23.64 10.74
C THR A 258 26.90 -23.64 11.99
N LYS A 259 26.15 -22.52 12.21
CA LYS A 259 25.20 -22.34 13.33
C LYS A 259 23.77 -22.15 12.83
N LYS A 260 23.27 -23.07 11.98
CA LYS A 260 21.98 -22.97 11.26
C LYS A 260 20.81 -22.59 12.15
N ALA A 261 20.65 -23.27 13.30
CA ALA A 261 19.54 -23.04 14.21
C ALA A 261 19.49 -21.59 14.71
N ARG A 262 20.64 -21.03 15.12
CA ARG A 262 20.73 -19.63 15.55
C ARG A 262 20.40 -18.68 14.40
N THR A 263 20.96 -18.91 13.22
CA THR A 263 20.73 -18.05 12.04
C THR A 263 19.26 -18.02 11.65
N ILE A 264 18.59 -19.18 11.62
CA ILE A 264 17.15 -19.28 11.33
C ILE A 264 16.35 -18.54 12.40
N LEU A 265 16.70 -18.69 13.68
CA LEU A 265 15.98 -18.05 14.78
C LEU A 265 16.10 -16.53 14.74
N ILE A 266 17.28 -16.01 14.39
CA ILE A 266 17.52 -14.56 14.19
C ILE A 266 16.73 -14.04 12.98
N ALA A 267 16.77 -14.78 11.87
CA ALA A 267 16.04 -14.40 10.66
C ALA A 267 14.52 -14.43 10.89
N PHE A 268 14.03 -15.44 11.63
CA PHE A 268 12.62 -15.53 12.00
C PHE A 268 12.20 -14.38 12.92
N ALA A 269 12.97 -14.08 13.95
CA ALA A 269 12.70 -12.94 14.83
C ALA A 269 12.69 -11.60 14.05
N GLY A 270 13.61 -11.45 13.08
CA GLY A 270 13.64 -10.29 12.19
C GLY A 270 12.47 -10.24 11.20
N SER A 271 11.89 -11.38 10.84
CA SER A 271 10.78 -11.45 9.90
C SER A 271 9.44 -11.01 10.48
N ILE A 272 9.25 -11.03 11.81
CA ILE A 272 7.96 -10.71 12.44
C ILE A 272 7.46 -9.31 12.05
N GLY A 273 8.34 -8.31 12.10
CA GLY A 273 7.98 -6.94 11.67
C GLY A 273 7.66 -6.85 10.18
N ILE A 274 8.37 -7.61 9.35
CA ILE A 274 8.12 -7.66 7.90
C ILE A 274 6.78 -8.33 7.60
N ILE A 275 6.46 -9.43 8.29
CA ILE A 275 5.16 -10.13 8.16
C ILE A 275 4.02 -9.17 8.48
N GLY A 276 4.12 -8.41 9.58
CA GLY A 276 3.08 -7.46 9.98
C GLY A 276 2.83 -6.38 8.92
N ILE A 277 3.90 -5.73 8.43
CA ILE A 277 3.77 -4.70 7.39
C ILE A 277 3.26 -5.32 6.08
N ALA A 278 3.78 -6.48 5.69
CA ALA A 278 3.39 -7.13 4.46
C ALA A 278 1.91 -7.56 4.46
N LEU A 279 1.38 -8.04 5.60
CA LEU A 279 -0.06 -8.36 5.75
C LEU A 279 -0.93 -7.11 5.66
N ILE A 280 -0.54 -6.02 6.33
CA ILE A 280 -1.28 -4.75 6.28
C ILE A 280 -1.29 -4.19 4.85
N LEU A 281 -0.13 -4.16 4.20
CA LEU A 281 -0.03 -3.69 2.81
C LEU A 281 -0.81 -4.61 1.85
N SER A 282 -0.82 -5.93 2.10
CA SER A 282 -1.61 -6.87 1.29
C SER A 282 -3.10 -6.60 1.40
N LEU A 283 -3.59 -6.36 2.62
CA LEU A 283 -5.00 -6.06 2.86
C LEU A 283 -5.35 -4.69 2.30
N SER A 284 -4.57 -3.66 2.59
CA SER A 284 -4.78 -2.29 2.11
C SER A 284 -4.77 -2.21 0.58
N SER A 285 -3.76 -2.82 -0.07
CA SER A 285 -3.67 -2.86 -1.53
C SER A 285 -4.78 -3.69 -2.16
N GLY A 286 -5.20 -4.77 -1.52
CA GLY A 286 -6.28 -5.60 -2.01
C GLY A 286 -7.64 -4.94 -1.87
N VAL A 287 -7.90 -4.24 -0.76
CA VAL A 287 -9.11 -3.44 -0.59
C VAL A 287 -9.14 -2.28 -1.59
N GLN A 288 -8.01 -1.62 -1.83
CA GLN A 288 -7.92 -0.59 -2.88
C GLN A 288 -8.25 -1.17 -4.25
N SER A 289 -7.70 -2.34 -4.60
CA SER A 289 -8.01 -3.01 -5.86
C SER A 289 -9.48 -3.45 -5.96
N LEU A 290 -10.10 -3.79 -4.84
CA LEU A 290 -11.53 -4.08 -4.78
C LEU A 290 -12.35 -2.81 -5.03
N ILE A 291 -11.99 -1.71 -4.36
CA ILE A 291 -12.62 -0.40 -4.60
C ILE A 291 -12.48 -0.02 -6.07
N ASP A 292 -11.27 -0.07 -6.63
CA ASP A 292 -11.00 0.26 -8.04
C ASP A 292 -11.80 -0.65 -9.01
N ARG A 293 -12.11 -1.88 -8.61
CA ARG A 293 -12.97 -2.79 -9.37
C ARG A 293 -14.44 -2.40 -9.24
N MET A 294 -14.92 -2.23 -7.99
CA MET A 294 -16.28 -1.77 -7.73
C MET A 294 -16.54 -0.42 -8.40
N GLU A 295 -15.57 0.49 -8.34
CA GLU A 295 -15.63 1.75 -9.05
C GLU A 295 -15.82 1.59 -10.56
N ARG A 296 -15.03 0.75 -11.21
CA ARG A 296 -15.15 0.51 -12.67
C ARG A 296 -16.49 -0.12 -13.05
N GLU A 297 -16.98 -1.02 -12.23
CA GLU A 297 -18.24 -1.70 -12.44
C GLU A 297 -19.43 -0.78 -12.11
N THR A 298 -19.30 0.07 -11.09
CA THR A 298 -20.32 1.02 -10.67
C THR A 298 -20.44 2.22 -11.61
N LEU A 299 -19.35 2.73 -12.18
CA LEU A 299 -19.37 3.86 -13.10
C LEU A 299 -20.21 3.63 -14.38
N SER A 300 -20.28 2.37 -14.83
CA SER A 300 -21.12 2.03 -15.97
C SER A 300 -22.62 2.02 -15.64
N SER A 301 -22.97 2.03 -14.34
CA SER A 301 -24.35 1.99 -13.87
C SER A 301 -24.83 3.27 -13.20
N TYR A 302 -23.91 4.06 -12.70
CA TYR A 302 -24.21 5.34 -12.05
C TYR A 302 -23.52 6.48 -12.80
N PRO A 303 -24.27 7.19 -13.63
CA PRO A 303 -23.75 8.30 -14.38
C PRO A 303 -23.42 9.49 -13.47
N LEU A 304 -22.56 10.35 -13.94
CA LEU A 304 -22.43 11.69 -13.40
C LEU A 304 -23.66 12.49 -13.88
N THR A 305 -24.56 12.80 -12.96
CA THR A 305 -25.84 13.44 -13.26
C THR A 305 -25.78 14.95 -13.01
N ILE A 306 -26.10 15.74 -14.01
CA ILE A 306 -26.25 17.18 -13.94
C ILE A 306 -27.74 17.48 -14.04
N GLN A 307 -28.34 17.92 -12.93
CA GLN A 307 -29.77 18.25 -12.86
C GLN A 307 -30.00 19.73 -13.10
N LYS A 308 -31.15 20.09 -13.67
CA LYS A 308 -31.54 21.49 -13.91
C LYS A 308 -31.62 22.26 -12.58
N ASN A 309 -32.26 21.66 -11.58
CA ASN A 309 -32.29 22.19 -10.22
C ASN A 309 -31.42 21.32 -9.33
N THR A 310 -30.33 21.85 -8.82
CA THR A 310 -29.40 21.12 -7.96
C THR A 310 -29.22 21.82 -6.63
N VAL A 311 -28.98 21.04 -5.58
CA VAL A 311 -28.56 21.53 -4.26
C VAL A 311 -27.10 21.14 -4.05
N ASP A 312 -26.27 22.08 -3.70
CA ASP A 312 -24.86 21.82 -3.43
C ASP A 312 -24.68 21.07 -2.09
N PHE A 313 -24.68 19.73 -2.19
CA PHE A 313 -24.43 18.86 -1.06
C PHE A 313 -23.01 18.93 -0.53
N SER A 314 -22.04 19.42 -1.31
CA SER A 314 -20.64 19.52 -0.88
C SER A 314 -20.46 20.59 0.18
N SER A 315 -21.18 21.68 0.08
CA SER A 315 -21.22 22.72 1.10
C SER A 315 -21.84 22.22 2.41
N MET A 316 -22.84 21.33 2.33
CA MET A 316 -23.50 20.71 3.47
C MET A 316 -22.60 19.71 4.21
N MET A 317 -21.75 18.96 3.50
CA MET A 317 -20.75 18.05 4.09
C MET A 317 -19.58 18.81 4.74
N ASN A 318 -19.13 19.90 4.12
CA ASN A 318 -18.08 20.75 4.65
C ASN A 318 -18.49 21.48 5.93
N MET A 319 -19.76 21.80 6.09
CA MET A 319 -20.32 22.35 7.33
C MET A 319 -20.07 21.45 8.54
N GLN A 320 -20.16 20.15 8.40
CA GLN A 320 -19.90 19.22 9.50
C GLN A 320 -18.43 19.22 9.93
N ALA A 321 -17.52 19.49 8.99
CA ALA A 321 -16.10 19.64 9.26
C ALA A 321 -15.76 21.03 9.89
N ASP A 322 -16.48 22.08 9.49
CA ASP A 322 -16.28 23.43 10.04
C ASP A 322 -16.84 23.59 11.48
N VAL A 323 -17.86 22.83 11.83
CA VAL A 323 -18.38 22.74 13.20
C VAL A 323 -17.33 22.21 14.19
N GLU A 324 -16.42 21.33 13.74
CA GLU A 324 -15.34 20.81 14.57
C GLU A 324 -14.14 21.78 14.68
N GLN A 325 -14.06 22.82 13.85
CA GLN A 325 -12.91 23.74 13.81
C GLN A 325 -13.10 25.05 14.59
N THR A 326 -14.30 25.35 15.09
CA THR A 326 -14.52 26.51 15.99
C THR A 326 -14.04 26.22 17.40
N THR A 327 -12.73 26.00 17.55
CA THR A 327 -12.04 25.90 18.82
C THR A 327 -11.44 27.25 19.23
N ASP A 328 -12.25 28.29 19.28
CA ASP A 328 -11.92 29.43 20.12
C ASP A 328 -12.19 29.08 21.61
N GLU A 329 -11.41 29.65 22.54
CA GLU A 329 -11.43 29.35 23.96
C GLU A 329 -12.87 29.32 24.52
N GLN A 330 -13.46 28.10 24.51
CA GLN A 330 -14.80 27.90 25.07
C GLN A 330 -14.69 27.72 26.59
N ASP A 331 -15.52 28.44 27.30
CA ASP A 331 -15.65 28.31 28.75
C ASP A 331 -16.23 26.92 29.07
N PRO A 332 -15.51 26.05 29.80
CA PRO A 332 -15.96 24.69 30.09
C PRO A 332 -17.24 24.62 30.93
N ASP A 333 -17.65 25.73 31.55
CA ASP A 333 -18.85 25.82 32.41
C ASP A 333 -20.08 26.32 31.62
N ARG A 334 -20.01 26.45 30.28
CA ARG A 334 -21.10 26.92 29.44
C ARG A 334 -21.43 25.92 28.33
N LEU A 335 -22.72 25.89 28.01
CA LEU A 335 -23.20 25.13 26.83
C LEU A 335 -23.30 26.10 25.65
N TYR A 336 -22.72 25.71 24.53
CA TYR A 336 -22.75 26.45 23.28
C TYR A 336 -23.65 25.75 22.27
N SER A 337 -24.52 26.49 21.61
CA SER A 337 -25.35 25.97 20.55
C SER A 337 -24.61 26.01 19.23
N VAL A 338 -24.74 24.94 18.44
CA VAL A 338 -24.31 24.90 17.05
C VAL A 338 -25.56 25.01 16.18
N SER A 339 -25.58 25.98 15.28
CA SER A 339 -26.74 26.26 14.42
C SER A 339 -26.79 25.29 13.22
N VAL A 340 -26.91 23.99 13.46
CA VAL A 340 -26.94 22.97 12.40
C VAL A 340 -28.19 23.13 11.52
N MET A 341 -29.35 23.34 12.14
CA MET A 341 -30.62 23.48 11.41
C MET A 341 -30.66 24.79 10.61
N GLY A 342 -30.17 25.89 11.19
CA GLY A 342 -30.10 27.19 10.51
C GLY A 342 -29.20 27.14 9.31
N SER A 343 -28.00 26.53 9.46
CA SER A 343 -27.04 26.37 8.37
C SER A 343 -27.54 25.43 7.30
N MET A 344 -28.23 24.34 7.67
CA MET A 344 -28.85 23.43 6.73
C MET A 344 -29.97 24.11 5.90
N MET A 345 -30.78 24.95 6.56
CA MET A 345 -31.83 25.70 5.89
C MET A 345 -31.27 26.76 4.97
N ASP A 346 -30.22 27.48 5.42
CA ASP A 346 -29.53 28.47 4.61
C ASP A 346 -28.87 27.82 3.38
N SER A 347 -28.26 26.65 3.55
CA SER A 347 -27.70 25.88 2.41
C SER A 347 -28.77 25.36 1.44
N MET A 348 -29.94 24.96 1.96
CA MET A 348 -31.05 24.59 1.08
C MET A 348 -31.63 25.78 0.30
N ILE A 349 -31.64 26.95 0.91
CA ILE A 349 -32.21 28.17 0.31
C ILE A 349 -31.20 28.85 -0.63
N GLN A 350 -29.95 28.98 -0.20
CA GLN A 350 -28.90 29.63 -0.99
C GLN A 350 -28.18 28.64 -1.91
N GLY A 351 -28.19 27.34 -1.61
CA GLY A 351 -27.56 26.27 -2.39
C GLY A 351 -28.43 25.75 -3.55
N SER A 352 -29.69 26.16 -3.65
CA SER A 352 -30.51 25.82 -4.82
C SER A 352 -30.04 26.63 -6.03
N LYS A 353 -29.40 25.94 -6.96
CA LYS A 353 -28.87 26.52 -8.19
C LYS A 353 -29.61 25.95 -9.38
N THR A 354 -29.99 26.80 -10.32
CA THR A 354 -30.60 26.36 -11.59
C THR A 354 -29.51 26.33 -12.66
N ASN A 355 -29.21 25.15 -13.17
CA ASN A 355 -28.27 24.96 -14.26
C ASN A 355 -28.93 25.27 -15.61
N ASN A 356 -28.22 25.97 -16.49
CA ASN A 356 -28.62 26.13 -17.87
C ASN A 356 -28.23 24.89 -18.67
N LEU A 357 -29.11 23.88 -18.70
CA LEU A 357 -28.87 22.63 -19.39
C LEU A 357 -29.04 22.74 -20.90
N ALA A 358 -29.78 23.71 -21.40
CA ALA A 358 -29.92 23.95 -22.83
C ALA A 358 -28.57 24.37 -23.47
N ASP A 359 -27.87 25.35 -22.89
CA ASP A 359 -26.56 25.77 -23.39
C ASP A 359 -25.51 24.66 -23.20
N PHE A 360 -25.59 23.92 -22.10
CA PHE A 360 -24.68 22.80 -21.87
C PHE A 360 -24.91 21.65 -22.86
N LYS A 361 -26.17 21.30 -23.15
CA LYS A 361 -26.50 20.33 -24.20
C LYS A 361 -26.02 20.78 -25.57
N ALA A 362 -26.23 22.04 -25.93
CA ALA A 362 -25.73 22.59 -27.19
C ALA A 362 -24.19 22.50 -27.29
N TRP A 363 -23.47 22.70 -26.16
CA TRP A 363 -22.03 22.54 -26.11
C TRP A 363 -21.62 21.05 -26.25
N LEU A 364 -22.36 20.11 -25.64
CA LEU A 364 -22.14 18.68 -25.84
C LEU A 364 -22.33 18.28 -27.30
N ASP A 365 -23.43 18.68 -27.90
CA ASP A 365 -23.83 18.32 -29.28
C ASP A 365 -22.92 19.00 -30.35
N SER A 366 -22.21 20.08 -29.99
CA SER A 366 -21.27 20.76 -30.91
C SER A 366 -20.01 19.91 -31.20
N GLY A 367 -19.71 18.89 -30.39
CA GLY A 367 -18.49 18.10 -30.47
C GLY A 367 -17.24 18.79 -29.93
N GLU A 368 -17.31 20.11 -29.59
CA GLU A 368 -16.16 20.83 -28.98
C GLU A 368 -15.84 20.37 -27.55
N SER A 369 -16.81 19.75 -26.89
CA SER A 369 -16.68 19.24 -25.53
C SER A 369 -15.66 18.08 -25.40
N GLY A 370 -15.49 17.27 -26.46
CA GLY A 370 -14.71 16.05 -26.44
C GLY A 370 -15.27 14.97 -25.48
N MET A 371 -16.53 15.13 -25.05
CA MET A 371 -17.17 14.21 -24.12
C MET A 371 -17.45 12.83 -24.73
N GLU A 372 -17.67 12.74 -26.04
CA GLU A 372 -17.87 11.47 -26.76
C GLU A 372 -16.68 10.50 -26.60
N GLU A 373 -15.46 11.03 -26.49
CA GLU A 373 -14.29 10.20 -26.25
C GLU A 373 -14.19 9.69 -24.81
N LEU A 374 -14.83 10.38 -23.86
CA LEU A 374 -14.75 10.13 -22.42
C LEU A 374 -15.94 9.34 -21.90
N THR A 375 -17.09 9.40 -22.58
CA THR A 375 -18.32 8.73 -22.16
C THR A 375 -18.59 7.48 -22.99
N THR A 376 -19.22 6.48 -22.37
CA THR A 376 -19.81 5.32 -23.06
C THR A 376 -21.19 5.63 -23.60
N ASP A 377 -21.92 6.55 -22.91
CA ASP A 377 -23.26 6.97 -23.26
C ASP A 377 -23.55 8.35 -22.63
N ILE A 378 -24.45 9.11 -23.25
CA ILE A 378 -25.02 10.36 -22.70
C ILE A 378 -26.53 10.25 -22.83
N THR A 379 -27.25 10.29 -21.71
CA THR A 379 -28.71 10.22 -21.73
C THR A 379 -29.32 11.49 -21.16
N TYR A 380 -30.49 11.81 -21.67
CA TYR A 380 -31.24 13.01 -21.29
C TYR A 380 -32.56 12.61 -20.62
N THR A 381 -32.88 13.26 -19.54
CA THR A 381 -34.16 13.07 -18.83
C THR A 381 -35.03 14.31 -19.05
N TYR A 382 -36.29 14.09 -19.30
CA TYR A 382 -37.27 15.15 -19.59
C TYR A 382 -38.42 15.16 -18.58
N SER A 383 -39.08 16.29 -18.39
CA SER A 383 -40.23 16.44 -17.48
C SER A 383 -41.52 15.81 -18.04
N THR A 384 -41.53 15.34 -19.26
CA THR A 384 -42.66 14.63 -19.86
C THR A 384 -42.89 13.31 -19.10
N PRO A 385 -44.02 13.09 -18.43
CA PRO A 385 -44.25 11.88 -17.66
C PRO A 385 -44.49 10.69 -18.60
N LEU A 386 -43.77 9.61 -18.37
CA LEU A 386 -44.00 8.31 -19.01
C LEU A 386 -45.20 7.64 -18.35
N THR A 387 -46.40 7.89 -18.84
CA THR A 387 -47.62 7.34 -18.24
C THR A 387 -48.05 6.05 -18.91
N ILE A 388 -48.03 4.96 -18.14
CA ILE A 388 -48.26 3.60 -18.65
C ILE A 388 -49.39 2.93 -17.86
N TYR A 389 -50.27 2.25 -18.57
CA TYR A 389 -51.39 1.51 -18.02
C TYR A 389 -51.33 0.04 -18.42
N ARG A 390 -51.93 -0.79 -17.57
CA ARG A 390 -52.33 -2.17 -17.88
C ARG A 390 -53.83 -2.23 -17.95
N THR A 391 -54.37 -2.98 -18.92
CA THR A 391 -55.83 -3.01 -19.18
C THR A 391 -56.44 -4.40 -19.13
N ASP A 392 -55.66 -5.47 -18.86
CA ASP A 392 -56.12 -6.87 -18.90
C ASP A 392 -57.13 -7.21 -17.79
N ASN A 393 -56.95 -6.64 -16.60
CA ASN A 393 -57.77 -6.89 -15.40
C ASN A 393 -58.45 -5.62 -14.87
N GLY A 394 -58.78 -4.68 -15.75
CA GLY A 394 -59.25 -3.36 -15.39
C GLY A 394 -58.22 -2.28 -15.74
N LEU A 395 -58.55 -1.03 -15.44
CA LEU A 395 -57.67 0.08 -15.66
C LEU A 395 -56.69 0.23 -14.49
N GLN A 396 -55.41 -0.12 -14.69
CA GLN A 396 -54.38 0.02 -13.68
C GLN A 396 -53.23 0.84 -14.19
N LYS A 397 -52.88 1.93 -13.49
CA LYS A 397 -51.69 2.75 -13.77
C LYS A 397 -50.47 2.05 -13.23
N VAL A 398 -49.53 1.74 -14.09
CA VAL A 398 -48.28 1.03 -13.71
C VAL A 398 -47.04 1.93 -13.69
N ASN A 399 -47.13 3.12 -14.30
CA ASN A 399 -46.12 4.16 -14.25
C ASN A 399 -46.73 5.56 -14.47
N PRO A 400 -46.33 6.60 -13.71
CA PRO A 400 -45.65 6.49 -12.42
C PRO A 400 -46.47 5.71 -11.41
N SER A 401 -45.75 5.00 -10.49
CA SER A 401 -46.44 4.17 -9.48
C SER A 401 -47.18 5.02 -8.45
N THR A 402 -48.44 4.74 -8.22
CA THR A 402 -49.27 5.41 -7.20
C THR A 402 -49.41 4.58 -5.92
N LEU A 403 -48.79 3.40 -5.84
CA LEU A 403 -49.03 2.43 -4.77
C LEU A 403 -48.83 3.01 -3.36
N PHE A 404 -47.79 3.78 -3.12
CA PHE A 404 -47.51 4.37 -1.80
C PHE A 404 -48.42 5.55 -1.46
N SER A 405 -48.88 6.30 -2.47
CA SER A 405 -49.90 7.37 -2.27
C SER A 405 -51.27 6.76 -2.01
N ASP A 406 -51.63 5.69 -2.72
CA ASP A 406 -52.91 4.99 -2.57
C ASP A 406 -53.00 4.28 -1.21
N LEU A 407 -51.84 3.81 -0.69
CA LEU A 407 -51.73 3.25 0.68
C LEU A 407 -51.68 4.33 1.78
N GLY A 408 -51.63 5.62 1.43
CA GLY A 408 -51.54 6.73 2.39
C GLY A 408 -50.19 6.86 3.10
N VAL A 409 -49.15 6.18 2.59
CA VAL A 409 -47.80 6.26 3.14
C VAL A 409 -47.13 7.58 2.77
N ILE A 410 -47.45 8.10 1.58
CA ILE A 410 -46.98 9.40 1.09
C ILE A 410 -48.17 10.27 0.80
N PRO A 411 -48.22 11.53 1.29
CA PRO A 411 -49.32 12.44 0.91
C PRO A 411 -49.29 12.69 -0.60
N ALA A 412 -50.47 12.65 -1.22
CA ALA A 412 -50.64 12.81 -2.66
C ALA A 412 -50.02 14.14 -3.21
N ASP A 413 -50.03 15.20 -2.36
CA ASP A 413 -49.52 16.53 -2.71
C ASP A 413 -47.99 16.67 -2.68
N THR A 414 -47.27 15.65 -2.22
CA THR A 414 -45.80 15.71 -2.12
C THR A 414 -45.04 15.22 -3.37
N SER A 415 -45.75 14.73 -4.38
CA SER A 415 -45.15 14.19 -5.63
C SER A 415 -44.25 15.21 -6.39
N GLY A 416 -44.42 16.50 -6.16
CA GLY A 416 -43.57 17.57 -6.72
C GLY A 416 -42.45 18.06 -5.82
N THR A 417 -42.31 17.51 -4.62
CA THR A 417 -41.26 17.91 -3.69
C THR A 417 -40.05 16.98 -3.79
N LEU A 418 -38.87 17.48 -3.44
CA LEU A 418 -37.61 16.70 -3.41
C LEU A 418 -37.75 15.42 -2.54
N LEU A 419 -38.54 15.49 -1.47
CA LEU A 419 -38.80 14.38 -0.57
C LEU A 419 -39.74 13.34 -1.21
N GLY A 420 -40.78 13.79 -1.92
CA GLY A 420 -41.71 12.91 -2.66
C GLY A 420 -41.01 12.20 -3.80
N GLN A 421 -40.15 12.92 -4.54
CA GLN A 421 -39.37 12.38 -5.65
C GLN A 421 -38.34 11.34 -5.18
N SER A 422 -37.74 11.52 -4.02
CA SER A 422 -36.80 10.54 -3.43
C SER A 422 -37.48 9.30 -2.84
N MET A 423 -38.77 9.37 -2.54
CA MET A 423 -39.58 8.26 -2.05
C MET A 423 -40.42 7.57 -3.13
N GLN A 424 -40.46 8.13 -4.34
CA GLN A 424 -41.18 7.54 -5.46
C GLN A 424 -40.29 6.44 -6.07
N MET A 425 -40.68 5.19 -5.81
CA MET A 425 -39.96 4.01 -6.33
C MET A 425 -40.50 3.65 -7.72
N ASP A 426 -40.12 4.38 -8.75
CA ASP A 426 -40.51 4.03 -10.11
C ASP A 426 -39.85 2.71 -10.53
N VAL A 427 -40.70 1.79 -11.04
CA VAL A 427 -40.21 0.49 -11.56
C VAL A 427 -39.82 0.54 -13.04
N TRP A 428 -39.89 1.71 -13.69
CA TRP A 428 -39.53 1.90 -15.07
C TRP A 428 -38.24 2.72 -15.15
N THR A 429 -37.24 2.19 -15.87
CA THR A 429 -35.92 2.84 -16.02
C THR A 429 -35.48 2.85 -17.48
N GLN A 430 -34.81 3.91 -17.88
CA GLN A 430 -34.20 3.98 -19.20
C GLN A 430 -32.91 3.13 -19.23
N LEU A 431 -32.82 2.24 -20.20
CA LEU A 431 -31.61 1.48 -20.48
C LEU A 431 -30.59 2.36 -21.23
N THR A 432 -29.31 2.02 -21.06
CA THR A 432 -28.26 2.62 -21.89
C THR A 432 -28.48 2.32 -23.37
N GLY A 433 -28.20 3.31 -24.23
CA GLY A 433 -28.26 3.14 -25.68
C GLY A 433 -27.12 2.30 -26.25
N ASN A 434 -26.09 2.03 -25.45
CA ASN A 434 -24.93 1.23 -25.87
C ASN A 434 -25.21 -0.27 -25.73
N GLU A 435 -25.48 -0.96 -26.84
CA GLU A 435 -25.76 -2.41 -26.83
C GLU A 435 -24.62 -3.28 -26.31
N ASP A 436 -23.37 -2.89 -26.56
CA ASP A 436 -22.22 -3.68 -26.08
C ASP A 436 -22.10 -3.59 -24.56
N LEU A 437 -22.40 -2.42 -24.00
CA LEU A 437 -22.46 -2.22 -22.55
C LEU A 437 -23.64 -2.99 -21.94
N LEU A 438 -24.81 -2.96 -22.57
CA LEU A 438 -25.98 -3.69 -22.12
C LEU A 438 -25.72 -5.21 -22.09
N LYS A 439 -25.09 -5.75 -23.14
CA LYS A 439 -24.68 -7.16 -23.23
C LYS A 439 -23.57 -7.55 -22.23
N ALA A 440 -22.74 -6.59 -21.83
CA ALA A 440 -21.72 -6.81 -20.81
C ALA A 440 -22.28 -6.79 -19.38
N GLN A 441 -23.34 -6.04 -19.15
CA GLN A 441 -23.99 -5.90 -17.85
C GLN A 441 -25.03 -6.98 -17.56
N TYR A 442 -25.71 -7.51 -18.58
CA TYR A 442 -26.85 -8.40 -18.40
C TYR A 442 -26.79 -9.63 -19.32
N ASP A 443 -27.15 -10.77 -18.73
CA ASP A 443 -27.44 -12.02 -19.44
C ASP A 443 -28.94 -12.09 -19.75
N VAL A 444 -29.28 -12.52 -20.95
CA VAL A 444 -30.66 -12.78 -21.35
C VAL A 444 -31.08 -14.14 -20.79
N VAL A 445 -32.01 -14.12 -19.81
CA VAL A 445 -32.57 -15.35 -19.20
C VAL A 445 -33.63 -15.96 -20.09
N ALA A 446 -34.51 -15.12 -20.65
CA ALA A 446 -35.57 -15.55 -21.60
C ALA A 446 -35.90 -14.41 -22.55
N GLY A 447 -36.35 -14.74 -23.73
CA GLY A 447 -36.70 -13.76 -24.79
C GLY A 447 -35.46 -13.16 -25.47
N ARG A 448 -35.43 -11.85 -25.66
CA ARG A 448 -34.35 -11.10 -26.33
C ARG A 448 -34.20 -9.68 -25.80
N LEU A 449 -33.15 -8.99 -26.19
CA LEU A 449 -33.01 -7.54 -25.96
C LEU A 449 -34.05 -6.74 -26.78
N PRO A 450 -34.45 -5.54 -26.32
CA PRO A 450 -35.42 -4.69 -27.01
C PRO A 450 -34.78 -4.06 -28.26
N GLU A 451 -35.47 -4.13 -29.40
CA GLU A 451 -35.00 -3.61 -30.70
C GLU A 451 -35.83 -2.39 -31.16
N GLN A 452 -37.09 -2.32 -30.70
CA GLN A 452 -38.04 -1.24 -31.07
C GLN A 452 -38.36 -0.35 -29.86
N TYR A 453 -38.80 0.88 -30.10
CA TYR A 453 -39.13 1.84 -29.04
C TYR A 453 -40.19 1.35 -28.05
N ASN A 454 -41.11 0.53 -28.50
CA ASN A 454 -42.19 -0.02 -27.71
C ASN A 454 -41.91 -1.42 -27.11
N GLU A 455 -40.66 -1.83 -27.11
CA GLU A 455 -40.20 -3.08 -26.49
C GLU A 455 -39.46 -2.78 -25.20
N VAL A 456 -39.80 -3.56 -24.15
CA VAL A 456 -39.21 -3.43 -22.82
C VAL A 456 -38.74 -4.77 -22.29
N VAL A 457 -37.88 -4.74 -21.29
CA VAL A 457 -37.36 -5.94 -20.61
C VAL A 457 -37.57 -5.85 -19.12
N LEU A 458 -37.76 -7.00 -18.45
CA LEU A 458 -37.77 -7.10 -17.02
C LEU A 458 -36.36 -7.43 -16.49
N LEU A 459 -35.83 -6.62 -15.58
CA LEU A 459 -34.58 -6.87 -14.89
C LEU A 459 -34.86 -7.65 -13.60
N VAL A 460 -34.23 -8.82 -13.45
CA VAL A 460 -34.30 -9.65 -12.24
C VAL A 460 -32.96 -9.65 -11.50
N ASN A 461 -32.93 -10.08 -10.23
CA ASN A 461 -31.64 -10.23 -9.52
C ASN A 461 -30.88 -11.49 -9.97
N GLU A 462 -29.70 -11.74 -9.39
CA GLU A 462 -28.87 -12.92 -9.68
C GLU A 462 -29.60 -14.25 -9.45
N ASP A 463 -30.55 -14.29 -8.51
CA ASP A 463 -31.36 -15.47 -8.14
C ASP A 463 -32.67 -15.60 -8.95
N ASN A 464 -32.87 -14.79 -10.01
CA ASN A 464 -34.11 -14.67 -10.77
C ASN A 464 -35.32 -14.25 -9.91
N ARG A 465 -35.13 -13.31 -8.98
CA ARG A 465 -36.17 -12.80 -8.11
C ARG A 465 -36.48 -11.35 -8.41
N ILE A 466 -37.68 -10.93 -8.18
CA ILE A 466 -38.17 -9.54 -8.16
C ILE A 466 -38.91 -9.28 -6.85
N THR A 467 -39.07 -7.99 -6.48
CA THR A 467 -39.77 -7.61 -5.27
C THR A 467 -41.29 -7.72 -5.44
N ASP A 468 -42.01 -7.95 -4.36
CA ASP A 468 -43.48 -7.88 -4.34
C ASP A 468 -44.01 -6.48 -4.72
N TYR A 469 -43.24 -5.42 -4.35
CA TYR A 469 -43.53 -4.06 -4.80
C TYR A 469 -43.63 -3.98 -6.33
N THR A 470 -42.71 -4.59 -7.06
CA THR A 470 -42.75 -4.67 -8.53
C THR A 470 -43.99 -5.43 -9.01
N LEU A 471 -44.33 -6.54 -8.34
CA LEU A 471 -45.52 -7.35 -8.70
C LEU A 471 -46.80 -6.56 -8.52
N TYR A 472 -46.96 -5.81 -7.42
CA TYR A 472 -48.10 -4.92 -7.20
C TYR A 472 -48.16 -3.82 -8.25
N THR A 473 -47.02 -3.16 -8.49
CA THR A 473 -46.96 -2.06 -9.46
C THR A 473 -47.27 -2.52 -10.89
N LEU A 474 -46.81 -3.71 -11.29
CA LEU A 474 -47.11 -4.29 -12.61
C LEU A 474 -48.52 -4.92 -12.71
N GLY A 475 -49.27 -4.90 -11.64
CA GLY A 475 -50.63 -5.47 -11.60
C GLY A 475 -50.63 -7.01 -11.65
N LEU A 476 -49.55 -7.65 -11.20
CA LEU A 476 -49.48 -9.10 -11.05
C LEU A 476 -50.00 -9.57 -9.70
N LEU A 477 -50.02 -8.66 -8.70
CA LEU A 477 -50.70 -8.81 -7.41
C LEU A 477 -51.77 -7.74 -7.28
N ASP A 478 -52.81 -8.04 -6.49
CA ASP A 478 -53.95 -7.15 -6.28
C ASP A 478 -53.59 -6.04 -5.29
N ALA A 479 -53.31 -4.83 -5.82
CA ALA A 479 -53.02 -3.65 -5.02
C ALA A 479 -54.22 -3.17 -4.21
N GLN A 480 -55.47 -3.39 -4.67
CA GLN A 480 -56.70 -3.02 -3.95
C GLN A 480 -56.84 -3.87 -2.70
N ALA A 481 -56.57 -5.16 -2.79
CA ALA A 481 -56.61 -6.04 -1.62
C ALA A 481 -55.58 -5.63 -0.56
N LEU A 482 -54.39 -5.14 -0.97
CA LEU A 482 -53.36 -4.61 -0.08
C LEU A 482 -53.86 -3.32 0.60
N GLN A 483 -54.47 -2.40 -0.16
CA GLN A 483 -55.04 -1.15 0.35
C GLN A 483 -56.15 -1.44 1.38
N ASP A 484 -57.09 -2.32 1.04
CA ASP A 484 -58.18 -2.73 1.94
C ASP A 484 -57.64 -3.32 3.27
N ALA A 485 -56.53 -4.10 3.17
CA ALA A 485 -55.84 -4.66 4.33
C ALA A 485 -55.19 -3.57 5.21
N VAL A 486 -54.50 -2.59 4.61
CA VAL A 486 -53.92 -1.46 5.33
C VAL A 486 -54.98 -0.61 6.02
N GLU A 487 -56.07 -0.31 5.33
CA GLU A 487 -57.20 0.44 5.92
C GLU A 487 -57.88 -0.32 7.06
N ALA A 488 -58.07 -1.65 6.94
CA ALA A 488 -58.60 -2.49 8.00
C ALA A 488 -57.67 -2.53 9.22
N ALA A 489 -56.37 -2.63 8.99
CA ALA A 489 -55.37 -2.54 10.06
C ALA A 489 -55.40 -1.18 10.76
N ALA A 490 -55.58 -0.08 10.01
CA ALA A 490 -55.72 1.26 10.60
C ALA A 490 -56.99 1.41 11.46
N ARG A 491 -58.04 0.62 11.17
CA ARG A 491 -59.22 0.54 12.00
C ARG A 491 -59.06 -0.38 13.21
N GLY A 492 -57.92 -1.05 13.37
CA GLY A 492 -57.63 -1.98 14.47
C GLY A 492 -58.19 -3.39 14.26
N GLU A 493 -58.53 -3.73 13.04
CA GLU A 493 -59.00 -5.07 12.65
C GLU A 493 -57.79 -6.03 12.51
N ASP A 494 -58.03 -7.32 12.82
CA ASP A 494 -56.98 -8.33 12.66
C ASP A 494 -56.88 -8.73 11.18
N VAL A 495 -55.81 -8.36 10.54
CA VAL A 495 -55.63 -8.51 9.09
C VAL A 495 -54.40 -9.36 8.79
N SER A 496 -54.51 -10.24 7.81
CA SER A 496 -53.39 -11.00 7.28
C SER A 496 -53.01 -10.42 5.91
N ILE A 497 -51.81 -9.85 5.82
CA ILE A 497 -51.22 -9.47 4.53
C ILE A 497 -50.64 -10.73 3.89
N ASP A 498 -50.83 -10.88 2.58
CA ASP A 498 -50.22 -11.97 1.83
C ASP A 498 -48.70 -11.83 1.81
N THR A 499 -48.03 -12.80 2.40
CA THR A 499 -46.55 -12.88 2.45
C THR A 499 -46.04 -14.13 1.73
N GLU A 500 -46.89 -14.78 0.93
CA GLU A 500 -46.49 -15.98 0.19
C GLU A 500 -45.55 -15.64 -0.96
N VAL A 501 -44.64 -16.55 -1.26
CA VAL A 501 -43.74 -16.40 -2.39
C VAL A 501 -44.45 -16.81 -3.67
N HIS A 502 -44.79 -15.85 -4.52
CA HIS A 502 -45.41 -16.09 -5.81
C HIS A 502 -44.36 -16.48 -6.87
N SER A 503 -44.77 -17.35 -7.81
CA SER A 503 -43.89 -17.77 -8.91
C SER A 503 -44.62 -17.60 -10.24
N TYR A 504 -43.96 -17.04 -11.20
CA TYR A 504 -44.44 -16.82 -12.56
C TYR A 504 -43.53 -17.55 -13.55
N SER A 505 -44.14 -18.11 -14.62
CA SER A 505 -43.33 -18.65 -15.71
C SER A 505 -42.74 -17.50 -16.53
N TYR A 506 -41.68 -17.74 -17.25
CA TYR A 506 -41.11 -16.74 -18.17
C TYR A 506 -42.10 -16.37 -19.27
N ASP A 507 -42.92 -17.28 -19.72
CA ASP A 507 -43.98 -17.03 -20.70
C ASP A 507 -45.07 -16.10 -20.16
N ASP A 508 -45.44 -16.19 -18.89
CA ASP A 508 -46.37 -15.27 -18.26
C ASP A 508 -45.84 -13.83 -18.29
N ILE A 509 -44.57 -13.65 -17.96
CA ILE A 509 -43.90 -12.33 -17.99
C ILE A 509 -43.76 -11.79 -19.42
N LEU A 510 -43.31 -12.62 -20.37
CA LEU A 510 -43.19 -12.22 -21.77
C LEU A 510 -44.54 -11.95 -22.45
N SER A 511 -45.63 -12.42 -21.87
CA SER A 511 -46.96 -12.15 -22.36
C SER A 511 -47.51 -10.79 -21.92
N LEU A 512 -46.86 -10.10 -20.96
CA LEU A 512 -47.31 -8.83 -20.43
C LEU A 512 -47.34 -7.76 -21.53
N ARG A 513 -48.44 -7.03 -21.58
CA ARG A 513 -48.66 -5.90 -22.49
C ARG A 513 -49.15 -4.72 -21.69
N PHE A 514 -48.60 -3.57 -22.04
CA PHE A 514 -48.93 -2.29 -21.44
C PHE A 514 -49.37 -1.30 -22.53
N ARG A 515 -49.99 -0.21 -22.10
CA ARG A 515 -50.54 0.84 -23.00
C ARG A 515 -49.94 2.19 -22.59
N LEU A 516 -49.39 2.91 -23.60
CA LEU A 516 -48.85 4.25 -23.43
C LEU A 516 -49.99 5.26 -23.51
N LEU A 517 -50.13 6.11 -22.49
CA LEU A 517 -51.05 7.25 -22.51
C LEU A 517 -50.23 8.54 -22.45
N THR A 518 -50.47 9.46 -23.36
CA THR A 518 -49.92 10.81 -23.24
C THR A 518 -50.87 11.73 -22.46
N ASN A 519 -50.31 12.75 -21.78
CA ASN A 519 -51.17 13.72 -21.09
C ASN A 519 -52.16 14.37 -22.06
N THR A 520 -51.78 14.58 -23.31
CA THR A 520 -52.61 15.16 -24.36
C THR A 520 -53.78 14.26 -24.74
N ASP A 521 -53.67 12.94 -24.59
CA ASP A 521 -54.74 11.97 -24.86
C ASP A 521 -55.89 12.07 -23.84
N CYS A 522 -55.67 12.69 -22.69
CA CYS A 522 -56.69 12.93 -21.66
C CYS A 522 -57.63 14.07 -21.99
N PHE A 523 -57.33 14.87 -22.98
CA PHE A 523 -58.15 16.02 -23.36
C PHE A 523 -58.93 15.77 -24.64
N VAL A 524 -60.22 16.13 -24.63
CA VAL A 524 -61.10 16.00 -25.79
C VAL A 524 -61.81 17.31 -26.10
N ARG A 525 -61.96 17.62 -27.36
CA ARG A 525 -62.68 18.84 -27.78
C ARG A 525 -64.15 18.63 -27.74
N GLN A 526 -64.90 19.37 -26.86
CA GLN A 526 -66.34 19.38 -26.74
C GLN A 526 -66.86 20.83 -26.84
N ASP A 527 -67.78 21.07 -27.67
CA ASP A 527 -68.36 22.42 -27.94
C ASP A 527 -67.34 23.56 -28.17
N GLY A 528 -66.16 23.19 -28.74
CA GLY A 528 -65.09 24.11 -29.05
C GLY A 528 -64.08 24.35 -27.96
N GLN A 529 -64.26 23.76 -26.80
CA GLN A 529 -63.33 23.83 -25.66
C GLN A 529 -62.65 22.46 -25.37
N TRP A 530 -61.44 22.50 -24.83
CA TRP A 530 -60.76 21.30 -24.39
C TRP A 530 -61.22 20.93 -22.99
N VAL A 531 -61.74 19.70 -22.84
CA VAL A 531 -62.26 19.15 -21.57
C VAL A 531 -61.32 18.04 -21.11
N ASP A 532 -60.90 18.11 -19.86
CA ASP A 532 -60.12 17.07 -19.18
C ASP A 532 -61.00 15.84 -18.89
N LYS A 533 -60.53 14.69 -19.33
CA LYS A 533 -61.15 13.37 -19.16
C LYS A 533 -60.24 12.41 -18.42
N SER A 534 -59.24 12.90 -17.70
CA SER A 534 -58.32 12.06 -16.92
C SER A 534 -58.98 11.21 -15.84
N ASP A 535 -60.15 11.65 -15.33
CA ASP A 535 -60.93 10.92 -14.32
C ASP A 535 -62.06 10.05 -14.91
N ASP A 536 -62.22 10.04 -16.23
CA ASP A 536 -63.28 9.27 -16.90
C ASP A 536 -62.72 7.91 -17.37
N GLU A 537 -62.87 6.88 -16.53
CA GLU A 537 -62.33 5.54 -16.73
C GLU A 537 -62.83 4.93 -18.06
N ALA A 538 -64.07 5.13 -18.42
CA ALA A 538 -64.61 4.63 -19.68
C ALA A 538 -63.98 5.29 -20.91
N TYR A 539 -63.72 6.58 -20.82
CA TYR A 539 -62.98 7.33 -21.84
C TYR A 539 -61.54 6.82 -21.94
N LEU A 540 -60.83 6.74 -20.82
CA LEU A 540 -59.46 6.26 -20.79
C LEU A 540 -59.29 4.85 -21.36
N LEU A 541 -60.20 3.90 -21.01
CA LEU A 541 -60.19 2.57 -21.58
C LEU A 541 -60.37 2.58 -23.12
N ASN A 542 -61.23 3.46 -23.62
CA ASN A 542 -61.38 3.59 -25.05
C ASN A 542 -60.14 4.14 -25.77
N VAL A 543 -59.51 5.16 -25.19
CA VAL A 543 -58.26 5.73 -25.71
C VAL A 543 -57.13 4.72 -25.66
N LEU A 544 -56.94 4.04 -24.52
CA LEU A 544 -55.87 3.04 -24.31
C LEU A 544 -56.00 1.86 -25.28
N ASN A 545 -57.22 1.43 -25.64
CA ASN A 545 -57.39 0.37 -26.63
C ASN A 545 -56.85 0.71 -28.03
N SER A 546 -56.72 1.99 -28.32
CA SER A 546 -56.19 2.50 -29.58
C SER A 546 -54.78 3.09 -29.47
N SER A 547 -54.23 3.16 -28.25
CA SER A 547 -52.93 3.70 -27.96
C SER A 547 -51.79 2.72 -28.27
N ASP A 548 -50.53 3.21 -28.20
CA ASP A 548 -49.34 2.41 -28.47
C ASP A 548 -49.21 1.27 -27.45
N GLU A 549 -49.02 0.07 -27.98
CA GLU A 549 -48.79 -1.12 -27.13
C GLU A 549 -47.31 -1.28 -26.84
N ILE A 550 -47.02 -1.46 -25.56
CA ILE A 550 -45.65 -1.75 -25.07
C ILE A 550 -45.57 -3.22 -24.67
N ALA A 551 -44.60 -3.95 -25.21
CA ALA A 551 -44.45 -5.39 -25.01
C ALA A 551 -43.21 -5.74 -24.22
N VAL A 552 -43.32 -6.62 -23.22
CA VAL A 552 -42.16 -7.24 -22.59
C VAL A 552 -41.58 -8.31 -23.53
N VAL A 553 -40.35 -8.12 -23.99
CA VAL A 553 -39.69 -9.00 -24.98
C VAL A 553 -38.56 -9.81 -24.41
N GLY A 554 -38.11 -9.51 -23.19
CA GLY A 554 -37.01 -10.21 -22.55
C GLY A 554 -37.00 -10.09 -21.04
N ILE A 555 -36.31 -11.05 -20.43
CA ILE A 555 -35.97 -11.06 -19.01
C ILE A 555 -34.46 -11.08 -18.92
N LEU A 556 -33.90 -10.09 -18.25
CA LEU A 556 -32.46 -9.92 -18.13
C LEU A 556 -32.02 -10.10 -16.67
N ARG A 557 -30.87 -10.70 -16.48
CA ARG A 557 -30.22 -10.90 -15.18
C ARG A 557 -28.82 -10.30 -15.23
N PRO A 558 -28.29 -9.75 -14.12
CA PRO A 558 -26.91 -9.31 -14.07
C PRO A 558 -25.96 -10.41 -14.53
N ALA A 559 -24.99 -10.07 -15.36
CA ALA A 559 -23.95 -11.00 -15.80
C ALA A 559 -23.08 -11.46 -14.60
N GLU A 560 -22.54 -12.69 -14.66
CA GLU A 560 -21.72 -13.23 -13.57
C GLU A 560 -20.53 -12.33 -13.25
N GLY A 561 -20.50 -11.77 -12.04
CA GLY A 561 -19.46 -10.83 -11.59
C GLY A 561 -19.73 -9.35 -11.93
N ALA A 562 -20.88 -9.01 -12.53
CA ALA A 562 -21.29 -7.63 -12.68
C ALA A 562 -21.84 -7.11 -11.34
N THR A 563 -21.25 -6.03 -10.82
CA THR A 563 -21.67 -5.39 -9.54
C THR A 563 -22.94 -4.56 -9.67
N THR A 564 -23.43 -4.39 -10.88
CA THR A 564 -24.49 -3.46 -11.25
C THR A 564 -25.91 -3.95 -10.96
N GLY A 565 -26.09 -5.23 -10.73
CA GLY A 565 -27.42 -5.83 -10.67
C GLY A 565 -28.15 -5.74 -9.34
N SER A 566 -27.46 -5.45 -8.24
CA SER A 566 -28.09 -5.52 -6.90
C SER A 566 -28.99 -4.33 -6.57
N GLY A 567 -28.88 -3.22 -7.28
CA GLY A 567 -29.66 -1.99 -7.05
C GLY A 567 -30.88 -1.81 -7.96
N GLN A 568 -30.95 -2.52 -9.07
CA GLN A 568 -32.00 -2.34 -10.09
C GLN A 568 -32.82 -3.64 -10.36
N SER A 569 -32.95 -4.51 -9.39
CA SER A 569 -33.78 -5.71 -9.56
C SER A 569 -35.26 -5.39 -9.44
N GLY A 570 -36.09 -5.96 -10.32
CA GLY A 570 -37.52 -5.75 -10.32
C GLY A 570 -37.94 -4.47 -11.02
N VAL A 571 -37.20 -4.01 -12.01
CA VAL A 571 -37.53 -2.85 -12.83
C VAL A 571 -37.76 -3.23 -14.30
N ILE A 572 -38.57 -2.44 -14.99
CA ILE A 572 -38.78 -2.55 -16.43
C ILE A 572 -37.82 -1.60 -17.13
N GLY A 573 -36.92 -2.19 -17.92
CA GLY A 573 -35.96 -1.42 -18.73
C GLY A 573 -36.56 -1.07 -20.09
N TYR A 574 -36.56 0.22 -20.46
CA TYR A 574 -37.01 0.72 -21.75
C TYR A 574 -35.90 1.44 -22.51
N ARG A 575 -36.02 1.53 -23.82
CA ARG A 575 -35.06 2.20 -24.69
C ARG A 575 -35.31 3.72 -24.73
N ALA A 576 -34.25 4.50 -24.92
CA ALA A 576 -34.31 5.97 -25.05
C ALA A 576 -35.26 6.47 -26.13
N ASP A 577 -35.38 5.72 -27.22
CA ASP A 577 -36.28 6.06 -28.33
C ASP A 577 -37.78 6.00 -27.94
N LEU A 578 -38.18 5.34 -26.85
CA LEU A 578 -39.53 5.46 -26.29
C LEU A 578 -39.83 6.88 -25.82
N MET A 579 -38.87 7.53 -25.13
CA MET A 579 -39.03 8.91 -24.70
C MET A 579 -39.07 9.89 -25.91
N THR A 580 -38.22 9.66 -26.90
CA THR A 580 -38.24 10.46 -28.15
C THR A 580 -39.60 10.34 -28.85
N HIS A 581 -40.13 9.13 -28.98
CA HIS A 581 -41.45 8.88 -29.54
C HIS A 581 -42.57 9.59 -28.74
N LEU A 582 -42.49 9.54 -27.40
CA LEU A 582 -43.45 10.21 -26.50
C LEU A 582 -43.41 11.73 -26.67
N LEU A 583 -42.21 12.33 -26.73
CA LEU A 583 -42.03 13.78 -26.95
C LEU A 583 -42.61 14.22 -28.29
N ASP A 584 -42.32 13.47 -29.35
CA ASP A 584 -42.85 13.75 -30.70
C ASP A 584 -44.37 13.67 -30.74
N LYS A 585 -44.94 12.64 -30.10
CA LYS A 585 -46.40 12.43 -29.99
C LYS A 585 -47.07 13.59 -29.26
N VAL A 586 -46.55 13.98 -28.08
CA VAL A 586 -47.06 15.10 -27.28
C VAL A 586 -46.96 16.42 -28.06
N THR A 587 -45.81 16.70 -28.62
CA THR A 587 -45.56 17.96 -29.35
C THR A 587 -46.46 18.07 -30.63
N SER A 588 -46.74 16.94 -31.28
CA SER A 588 -47.60 16.89 -32.47
C SER A 588 -49.09 16.93 -32.15
N ALA A 589 -49.51 16.85 -30.89
CA ALA A 589 -50.90 16.89 -30.49
C ALA A 589 -51.59 18.21 -30.84
N GLU A 590 -52.89 18.16 -31.24
CA GLU A 590 -53.64 19.33 -31.69
C GLU A 590 -53.71 20.41 -30.59
N ILE A 591 -53.98 20.03 -29.35
CA ILE A 591 -54.07 20.92 -28.20
C ILE A 591 -52.75 21.67 -27.94
N VAL A 592 -51.62 21.00 -28.10
CA VAL A 592 -50.26 21.59 -27.92
C VAL A 592 -49.99 22.61 -29.03
N ARG A 593 -50.29 22.23 -30.27
CA ARG A 593 -50.13 23.14 -31.41
C ARG A 593 -51.01 24.37 -31.29
N GLU A 594 -52.22 24.22 -30.77
CA GLU A 594 -53.17 25.32 -30.52
C GLU A 594 -52.60 26.25 -29.43
N GLN A 595 -52.14 25.71 -28.31
CA GLN A 595 -51.51 26.49 -27.23
C GLN A 595 -50.24 27.24 -27.73
N GLN A 596 -49.39 26.55 -28.49
CA GLN A 596 -48.16 27.17 -29.06
C GLN A 596 -48.43 28.23 -30.11
N ALA A 597 -49.55 28.11 -30.83
CA ALA A 597 -49.94 29.09 -31.84
C ALA A 597 -50.39 30.46 -31.25
N ASP A 598 -50.95 30.42 -30.02
CA ASP A 598 -51.26 31.63 -29.27
C ASP A 598 -50.80 31.52 -27.81
N PRO A 599 -49.56 32.01 -27.53
CA PRO A 599 -49.00 31.99 -26.20
C PRO A 599 -49.68 32.91 -25.18
N THR A 600 -50.63 33.76 -25.63
CA THR A 600 -51.30 34.73 -24.77
C THR A 600 -52.67 34.25 -24.29
N VAL A 601 -53.20 33.15 -24.82
CA VAL A 601 -54.48 32.59 -24.53
C VAL A 601 -54.36 31.20 -23.92
N ASP A 602 -55.08 30.96 -22.84
CA ASP A 602 -55.18 29.63 -22.23
C ASP A 602 -56.06 28.72 -23.12
N VAL A 603 -55.45 27.65 -23.61
CA VAL A 603 -56.13 26.70 -24.51
C VAL A 603 -57.29 25.98 -23.85
N PHE A 604 -57.34 25.84 -22.53
CA PHE A 604 -58.40 25.16 -21.80
C PHE A 604 -59.60 26.04 -21.59
N THR A 605 -59.43 27.34 -21.33
CA THR A 605 -60.51 28.28 -21.03
C THR A 605 -60.89 29.15 -22.21
N GLY A 606 -59.99 29.30 -23.19
CA GLY A 606 -60.13 30.26 -24.29
C GLY A 606 -60.02 31.74 -23.88
N LEU A 607 -59.56 32.01 -22.67
CA LEU A 607 -59.35 33.34 -22.12
C LEU A 607 -57.86 33.72 -22.16
N PRO A 608 -57.55 35.02 -22.28
CA PRO A 608 -56.16 35.46 -22.14
C PRO A 608 -55.60 35.09 -20.78
N PHE A 609 -54.32 34.70 -20.73
CA PHE A 609 -53.63 34.52 -19.46
C PHE A 609 -53.65 35.82 -18.66
N GLU A 610 -54.03 35.79 -17.41
CA GLU A 610 -53.88 36.90 -16.51
C GLU A 610 -52.37 37.06 -16.25
N GLN A 611 -51.74 38.05 -16.90
CA GLN A 611 -50.35 38.36 -16.66
C GLN A 611 -50.22 39.04 -15.30
N GLU A 612 -50.12 38.28 -14.21
CA GLU A 612 -49.37 38.76 -13.03
C GLU A 612 -47.88 38.55 -13.36
N GLU A 613 -47.20 39.63 -13.79
CA GLU A 613 -45.73 39.65 -13.82
C GLU A 613 -45.24 39.30 -12.43
N LEU A 614 -44.54 38.17 -12.27
CA LEU A 614 -43.84 37.83 -11.03
C LEU A 614 -42.91 39.01 -10.71
N LYS A 615 -43.21 39.74 -9.64
CA LYS A 615 -42.41 40.88 -9.21
C LYS A 615 -41.07 40.36 -8.67
N ASP A 616 -40.03 41.14 -8.82
CA ASP A 616 -38.73 40.83 -8.24
C ASP A 616 -38.74 40.84 -6.74
N ALA A 617 -39.67 41.56 -6.09
CA ALA A 617 -39.88 41.56 -4.66
C ALA A 617 -41.35 41.74 -4.34
N TYR A 618 -41.84 41.01 -3.33
CA TYR A 618 -43.17 41.14 -2.76
C TYR A 618 -43.08 41.67 -1.34
N THR A 619 -44.10 42.36 -0.88
CA THR A 619 -44.21 42.87 0.49
C THR A 619 -45.03 41.90 1.35
N MET A 620 -44.85 41.98 2.68
CA MET A 620 -45.67 41.18 3.61
C MET A 620 -47.14 41.53 3.54
N GLU A 621 -47.52 42.78 3.17
CA GLU A 621 -48.92 43.16 2.91
C GLU A 621 -49.50 42.46 1.71
N GLU A 622 -48.75 42.28 0.63
CA GLU A 622 -49.18 41.55 -0.53
C GLU A 622 -49.35 40.05 -0.24
N LEU A 623 -48.42 39.46 0.56
CA LEU A 623 -48.58 38.08 1.00
C LEU A 623 -49.80 37.88 1.88
N GLN A 624 -50.08 38.80 2.82
CA GLN A 624 -51.27 38.75 3.64
C GLN A 624 -52.57 38.94 2.85
N ALA A 625 -52.56 39.83 1.85
CA ALA A 625 -53.68 39.98 0.95
C ALA A 625 -53.97 38.77 0.10
N TYR A 626 -52.90 38.07 -0.33
CA TYR A 626 -53.03 36.78 -1.02
C TYR A 626 -53.56 35.69 -0.04
N ALA A 627 -52.97 35.58 1.17
CA ALA A 627 -53.44 34.66 2.19
C ALA A 627 -54.92 34.81 2.51
N ALA A 628 -55.46 36.03 2.54
CA ALA A 628 -56.84 36.29 2.82
C ALA A 628 -57.81 35.70 1.75
N GLN A 629 -57.32 35.36 0.55
CA GLN A 629 -58.09 34.74 -0.52
C GLN A 629 -58.08 33.22 -0.44
N LEU A 630 -57.22 32.62 0.34
CA LEU A 630 -57.08 31.19 0.49
C LEU A 630 -58.15 30.59 1.44
N PRO A 631 -58.48 29.28 1.32
CA PRO A 631 -59.29 28.57 2.33
C PRO A 631 -58.65 28.68 3.72
N ALA A 632 -59.48 28.64 4.78
CA ALA A 632 -59.00 28.88 6.14
C ALA A 632 -57.85 27.95 6.61
N GLU A 633 -57.80 26.71 6.14
CA GLU A 633 -56.75 25.75 6.42
C GLU A 633 -55.40 26.16 5.77
N ALA A 634 -55.42 26.47 4.47
CA ALA A 634 -54.24 26.92 3.71
C ALA A 634 -53.71 28.27 4.22
N GLN A 635 -54.59 29.17 4.65
CA GLN A 635 -54.23 30.42 5.28
C GLN A 635 -53.46 30.18 6.58
N GLN A 636 -53.92 29.23 7.42
CA GLN A 636 -53.27 28.90 8.69
C GLN A 636 -51.91 28.26 8.46
N GLU A 637 -51.79 27.43 7.47
CA GLU A 637 -50.53 26.79 7.08
C GLU A 637 -49.53 27.79 6.57
N LEU A 638 -49.93 28.66 5.63
CA LEU A 638 -49.05 29.73 5.08
C LEU A 638 -48.55 30.65 6.18
N MET A 639 -49.40 31.05 7.12
CA MET A 639 -49.03 31.89 8.28
C MET A 639 -48.15 31.14 9.27
N GLY A 640 -48.23 29.82 9.33
CA GLY A 640 -47.31 28.94 10.06
C GLY A 640 -45.89 28.99 9.44
N TYR A 641 -45.80 28.92 8.13
CA TYR A 641 -44.49 29.06 7.41
C TYR A 641 -43.93 30.46 7.62
N VAL A 642 -44.68 31.54 7.51
CA VAL A 642 -44.26 32.90 7.80
C VAL A 642 -43.66 32.98 9.22
N SER A 643 -44.35 32.45 10.22
CA SER A 643 -43.92 32.47 11.62
C SER A 643 -42.63 31.66 11.83
N SER A 644 -42.46 30.53 11.14
CA SER A 644 -41.26 29.72 11.25
C SER A 644 -40.06 30.38 10.59
N MET A 645 -40.23 31.02 9.43
CA MET A 645 -39.16 31.77 8.74
C MET A 645 -38.75 33.05 9.50
N GLN A 646 -39.71 33.75 10.12
CA GLN A 646 -39.43 34.87 11.00
C GLN A 646 -38.63 34.44 12.25
N ALA A 647 -38.98 33.27 12.82
CA ALA A 647 -38.26 32.71 13.96
C ALA A 647 -36.81 32.27 13.56
N ALA A 648 -36.61 31.91 12.32
CA ALA A 648 -35.30 31.63 11.74
C ALA A 648 -34.49 32.88 11.41
N GLY A 649 -35.07 34.11 11.60
CA GLY A 649 -34.36 35.37 11.44
C GLY A 649 -34.38 35.94 10.03
N MET A 650 -35.23 35.43 9.11
CA MET A 650 -35.38 36.00 7.79
C MET A 650 -36.16 37.32 7.83
N ASP A 651 -35.80 38.24 6.95
CA ASP A 651 -36.53 39.50 6.81
C ASP A 651 -37.87 39.32 6.09
N ASP A 652 -38.83 40.20 6.46
CA ASP A 652 -40.19 40.11 5.95
C ASP A 652 -40.32 40.24 4.43
N GLY A 653 -39.41 40.95 3.77
CA GLY A 653 -39.39 41.09 2.30
C GLY A 653 -38.94 39.82 1.60
N THR A 654 -37.92 39.16 2.14
CA THR A 654 -37.44 37.87 1.63
C THR A 654 -38.50 36.80 1.84
N ILE A 655 -39.13 36.72 3.03
CA ILE A 655 -40.21 35.79 3.33
C ILE A 655 -41.38 35.98 2.37
N ALA A 656 -41.86 37.21 2.24
CA ALA A 656 -42.98 37.52 1.36
C ALA A 656 -42.66 37.16 -0.08
N THR A 657 -41.47 37.46 -0.57
CA THR A 657 -41.05 37.20 -1.96
C THR A 657 -40.96 35.68 -2.21
N GLN A 658 -40.37 34.91 -1.30
CA GLN A 658 -40.24 33.48 -1.45
C GLN A 658 -41.59 32.77 -1.41
N LEU A 659 -42.41 33.08 -0.41
CA LEU A 659 -43.72 32.46 -0.26
C LEU A 659 -44.70 32.87 -1.37
N MET A 660 -44.67 34.12 -1.81
CA MET A 660 -45.49 34.56 -2.93
C MET A 660 -45.05 33.89 -4.24
N ARG A 661 -43.74 33.82 -4.50
CA ARG A 661 -43.23 33.11 -5.67
C ARG A 661 -43.58 31.64 -5.65
N ALA A 662 -43.40 30.98 -4.49
CA ALA A 662 -43.77 29.58 -4.33
C ALA A 662 -45.26 29.35 -4.52
N ALA A 663 -46.10 30.20 -3.91
CA ALA A 663 -47.54 30.11 -4.02
C ALA A 663 -48.05 30.40 -5.42
N LEU A 664 -47.52 31.41 -6.08
CA LEU A 664 -47.85 31.76 -7.49
C LEU A 664 -47.30 30.75 -8.48
N SER A 665 -46.17 30.09 -8.18
CA SER A 665 -45.65 29.00 -9.00
C SER A 665 -46.38 27.66 -8.81
N GLN A 666 -47.05 27.48 -7.66
CA GLN A 666 -47.88 26.32 -7.38
C GLN A 666 -49.38 26.53 -7.65
N SER A 667 -49.81 27.79 -7.84
CA SER A 667 -51.17 28.03 -8.33
C SER A 667 -51.27 27.36 -9.69
N ASP A 668 -52.22 26.44 -9.87
CA ASP A 668 -52.60 25.81 -11.15
C ASP A 668 -53.13 26.88 -12.11
N GLY A 669 -52.60 28.04 -12.02
CA GLY A 669 -52.96 29.19 -12.81
C GLY A 669 -52.46 29.00 -14.22
N ALA A 670 -53.35 29.15 -15.02
CA ALA A 670 -53.39 29.61 -16.34
C ALA A 670 -52.12 30.46 -16.75
N THR A 671 -50.98 29.83 -16.86
CA THR A 671 -49.76 30.38 -17.49
C THR A 671 -49.43 29.54 -18.73
N TYR A 672 -48.85 30.15 -19.72
CA TYR A 672 -48.43 29.46 -20.93
C TYR A 672 -47.48 28.27 -20.59
N THR A 673 -46.50 28.50 -19.74
CA THR A 673 -45.54 27.46 -19.31
C THR A 673 -46.22 26.39 -18.46
N GLY A 674 -47.17 26.77 -17.56
CA GLY A 674 -47.96 25.83 -16.77
C GLY A 674 -48.83 24.92 -17.63
N ASN A 675 -49.46 25.49 -18.69
CA ASN A 675 -50.24 24.70 -19.63
C ASN A 675 -49.40 23.71 -20.41
N LEU A 676 -48.22 24.15 -20.92
CA LEU A 676 -47.31 23.23 -21.60
C LEU A 676 -46.84 22.11 -20.68
N LYS A 677 -46.53 22.42 -19.44
CA LYS A 677 -46.16 21.41 -18.44
C LYS A 677 -47.31 20.44 -18.15
N ARG A 678 -48.55 20.94 -17.98
CA ARG A 678 -49.77 20.12 -17.81
C ARG A 678 -49.97 19.18 -18.99
N LEU A 679 -49.76 19.65 -20.20
CA LEU A 679 -49.82 18.86 -21.43
C LEU A 679 -48.65 17.87 -21.58
N GLY A 680 -47.68 17.95 -20.75
CA GLY A 680 -46.47 17.09 -20.78
C GLY A 680 -45.46 17.48 -21.86
N VAL A 681 -45.48 18.75 -22.30
CA VAL A 681 -44.53 19.26 -23.30
C VAL A 681 -43.20 19.54 -22.64
N SER A 682 -42.15 18.94 -23.13
CA SER A 682 -40.77 19.25 -22.79
C SER A 682 -40.01 19.66 -24.02
N ASP A 683 -39.07 20.56 -23.85
CA ASP A 683 -38.17 20.98 -24.93
C ASP A 683 -37.05 19.93 -25.07
N PRO A 684 -36.89 19.30 -26.24
CA PRO A 684 -35.80 18.36 -26.48
C PRO A 684 -34.40 18.96 -26.28
N ASP A 685 -34.30 20.28 -26.41
CA ASP A 685 -33.05 21.00 -26.26
C ASP A 685 -32.80 21.51 -24.84
N ASP A 686 -33.80 21.42 -23.93
CA ASP A 686 -33.68 21.83 -22.52
C ASP A 686 -34.12 20.69 -21.59
N PRO A 687 -33.27 19.66 -21.38
CA PRO A 687 -33.59 18.53 -20.53
C PRO A 687 -33.62 18.90 -19.03
N GLU A 688 -34.31 18.12 -18.22
CA GLU A 688 -34.32 18.24 -16.75
C GLU A 688 -33.03 17.67 -16.10
N ALA A 689 -32.40 16.68 -16.72
CA ALA A 689 -31.13 16.14 -16.31
C ALA A 689 -30.34 15.59 -17.50
N ILE A 690 -29.02 15.69 -17.38
CA ILE A 690 -28.06 15.10 -18.31
C ILE A 690 -27.21 14.10 -17.53
N ASN A 691 -27.23 12.84 -17.98
CA ASN A 691 -26.50 11.74 -17.36
C ASN A 691 -25.30 11.37 -18.26
N LEU A 692 -24.10 11.56 -17.76
CA LEU A 692 -22.85 11.23 -18.41
C LEU A 692 -22.31 9.92 -17.87
N PHE A 693 -22.18 8.89 -18.71
CA PHE A 693 -21.64 7.58 -18.32
C PHE A 693 -20.15 7.50 -18.67
N PRO A 694 -19.24 7.63 -17.71
CA PRO A 694 -17.80 7.59 -18.00
C PRO A 694 -17.35 6.21 -18.47
N LYS A 695 -16.34 6.16 -19.36
CA LYS A 695 -15.72 4.90 -19.79
C LYS A 695 -14.94 4.21 -18.67
N ASP A 696 -14.26 5.01 -17.87
CA ASP A 696 -13.46 4.60 -16.72
C ASP A 696 -13.23 5.77 -15.76
N PHE A 697 -12.48 5.52 -14.68
CA PHE A 697 -12.21 6.55 -13.67
C PHE A 697 -11.39 7.74 -14.17
N GLU A 698 -10.39 7.47 -15.02
CA GLU A 698 -9.60 8.53 -15.62
C GLU A 698 -10.47 9.41 -16.53
N ALA A 699 -11.40 8.79 -17.24
CA ALA A 699 -12.40 9.49 -18.03
C ALA A 699 -13.34 10.33 -17.17
N LYS A 700 -13.77 9.82 -16.00
CA LYS A 700 -14.61 10.57 -15.06
C LYS A 700 -13.91 11.85 -14.56
N ASP A 701 -12.65 11.72 -14.11
CA ASP A 701 -11.87 12.89 -13.68
C ASP A 701 -11.69 13.90 -14.82
N ARG A 702 -11.45 13.41 -16.04
CA ARG A 702 -11.36 14.26 -17.24
C ARG A 702 -12.68 14.92 -17.58
N ILE A 703 -13.83 14.26 -17.37
CA ILE A 703 -15.16 14.86 -17.52
C ILE A 703 -15.34 15.99 -16.52
N ALA A 704 -14.97 15.76 -15.24
CA ALA A 704 -15.02 16.81 -14.23
C ALA A 704 -14.12 18.01 -14.58
N ASP A 705 -12.91 17.76 -15.09
CA ASP A 705 -12.02 18.82 -15.57
C ASP A 705 -12.60 19.60 -16.76
N ARG A 706 -13.29 18.92 -17.71
CA ARG A 706 -13.96 19.54 -18.83
C ARG A 706 -15.14 20.41 -18.41
N ILE A 707 -15.93 19.94 -17.44
CA ILE A 707 -17.03 20.75 -16.87
C ILE A 707 -16.44 21.97 -16.13
N ALA A 708 -15.35 21.80 -15.40
CA ALA A 708 -14.67 22.91 -14.74
C ALA A 708 -14.08 23.91 -15.77
N GLU A 709 -13.62 23.45 -16.92
CA GLU A 709 -13.16 24.30 -18.01
C GLU A 709 -14.32 25.08 -18.66
N TYR A 710 -15.45 24.42 -18.89
CA TYR A 710 -16.69 25.04 -19.35
C TYR A 710 -17.16 26.13 -18.38
N ASN A 711 -17.17 25.83 -17.09
CA ASN A 711 -17.54 26.77 -16.03
C ASN A 711 -16.65 28.01 -15.98
N LYS A 712 -15.34 27.90 -16.29
CA LYS A 712 -14.43 29.08 -16.35
C LYS A 712 -14.83 30.09 -17.42
N SER A 713 -15.55 29.67 -18.45
CA SER A 713 -16.04 30.56 -19.52
C SER A 713 -17.34 31.30 -19.16
N LEU A 714 -17.98 30.89 -18.05
CA LEU A 714 -19.27 31.41 -17.61
C LEU A 714 -19.11 32.37 -16.40
N PRO A 715 -20.03 33.32 -16.22
CA PRO A 715 -20.16 34.08 -14.98
C PRO A 715 -20.41 33.14 -13.78
N GLU A 716 -20.06 33.58 -12.57
CA GLU A 716 -20.15 32.75 -11.37
C GLU A 716 -21.56 32.24 -11.06
N ASP A 717 -22.56 33.04 -11.35
CA ASP A 717 -23.99 32.73 -11.22
C ASP A 717 -24.53 31.77 -12.26
N ALA A 718 -23.90 31.67 -13.41
CA ALA A 718 -24.28 30.78 -14.52
C ALA A 718 -23.46 29.47 -14.58
N GLN A 719 -22.47 29.29 -13.69
CA GLN A 719 -21.69 28.06 -13.68
C GLN A 719 -22.53 26.85 -13.32
N LEU A 720 -22.29 25.73 -13.99
CA LEU A 720 -22.96 24.47 -13.70
C LEU A 720 -22.53 23.92 -12.34
N ALA A 721 -23.50 23.52 -11.54
CA ALA A 721 -23.30 22.78 -10.32
C ALA A 721 -23.78 21.33 -10.49
N TYR A 722 -23.03 20.37 -9.99
CA TYR A 722 -23.40 18.97 -10.00
C TYR A 722 -22.82 18.28 -8.76
N THR A 723 -23.43 17.18 -8.35
CA THR A 723 -22.95 16.39 -7.21
C THR A 723 -22.49 15.02 -7.68
N ASP A 724 -21.23 14.72 -7.41
CA ASP A 724 -20.66 13.39 -7.59
C ASP A 724 -20.83 12.54 -6.33
N TYR A 725 -22.01 11.95 -6.15
CA TYR A 725 -22.32 11.14 -4.96
C TYR A 725 -21.39 9.96 -4.78
N ILE A 726 -21.00 9.31 -5.87
CA ILE A 726 -20.12 8.13 -5.84
C ILE A 726 -18.71 8.53 -5.46
N GLY A 727 -18.19 9.58 -6.09
CA GLY A 727 -16.86 10.10 -5.76
C GLY A 727 -16.74 10.51 -4.29
N LEU A 728 -17.77 11.18 -3.74
CA LEU A 728 -17.81 11.56 -2.33
C LEU A 728 -17.82 10.34 -1.40
N MET A 729 -18.66 9.33 -1.70
CA MET A 729 -18.74 8.11 -0.89
C MET A 729 -17.43 7.32 -0.91
N ILE A 730 -16.84 7.13 -2.08
CA ILE A 730 -15.58 6.39 -2.26
C ILE A 730 -14.41 7.14 -1.63
N SER A 731 -14.34 8.46 -1.79
CA SER A 731 -13.32 9.30 -1.18
C SER A 731 -13.33 9.17 0.34
N SER A 732 -14.52 9.18 0.95
CA SER A 732 -14.69 8.98 2.40
C SER A 732 -14.20 7.60 2.86
N ILE A 733 -14.58 6.54 2.15
CA ILE A 733 -14.17 5.16 2.45
C ILE A 733 -12.65 5.04 2.31
N THR A 734 -12.07 5.55 1.22
CA THR A 734 -10.63 5.52 0.97
C THR A 734 -9.85 6.26 2.05
N THR A 735 -10.35 7.42 2.50
CA THR A 735 -9.76 8.20 3.58
C THR A 735 -9.72 7.41 4.88
N ILE A 736 -10.82 6.75 5.26
CA ILE A 736 -10.89 5.91 6.46
C ILE A 736 -9.91 4.73 6.37
N ILE A 737 -9.87 4.03 5.23
CA ILE A 737 -8.97 2.90 5.00
C ILE A 737 -7.51 3.34 5.09
N ASN A 738 -7.16 4.48 4.49
CA ASN A 738 -5.82 5.04 4.55
C ASN A 738 -5.44 5.43 5.98
N ALA A 739 -6.34 6.07 6.74
CA ALA A 739 -6.10 6.42 8.13
C ALA A 739 -5.85 5.19 9.00
N ILE A 740 -6.67 4.15 8.88
CA ILE A 740 -6.49 2.88 9.59
C ILE A 740 -5.16 2.23 9.18
N SER A 741 -4.85 2.21 7.89
CA SER A 741 -3.61 1.63 7.36
C SER A 741 -2.38 2.35 7.90
N TYR A 742 -2.37 3.69 7.95
CA TYR A 742 -1.26 4.46 8.50
C TYR A 742 -1.07 4.22 10.00
N ILE A 743 -2.15 4.12 10.77
CA ILE A 743 -2.09 3.80 12.20
C ILE A 743 -1.48 2.41 12.40
N LEU A 744 -1.95 1.41 11.66
CA LEU A 744 -1.44 0.04 11.74
C LEU A 744 0.02 -0.04 11.30
N ILE A 745 0.42 0.64 10.22
CA ILE A 745 1.81 0.74 9.77
C ILE A 745 2.69 1.36 10.86
N ALA A 746 2.23 2.42 11.53
CA ALA A 746 2.97 3.04 12.61
C ALA A 746 3.22 2.07 13.78
N PHE A 747 2.23 1.29 14.20
CA PHE A 747 2.39 0.26 15.24
C PHE A 747 3.40 -0.82 14.82
N VAL A 748 3.32 -1.30 13.59
CA VAL A 748 4.25 -2.34 13.11
C VAL A 748 5.65 -1.77 12.87
N ALA A 749 5.79 -0.50 12.50
CA ALA A 749 7.08 0.17 12.41
C ALA A 749 7.84 0.14 13.75
N VAL A 750 7.15 0.32 14.87
CA VAL A 750 7.73 0.16 16.20
C VAL A 750 8.24 -1.28 16.41
N SER A 751 7.46 -2.29 16.03
CA SER A 751 7.88 -3.70 16.08
C SER A 751 9.13 -3.96 15.23
N LEU A 752 9.22 -3.33 14.05
CA LEU A 752 10.36 -3.45 13.16
C LEU A 752 11.64 -2.85 13.78
N VAL A 753 11.52 -1.70 14.45
CA VAL A 753 12.63 -1.07 15.19
C VAL A 753 13.10 -1.99 16.33
N VAL A 754 12.18 -2.55 17.10
CA VAL A 754 12.50 -3.52 18.19
C VAL A 754 13.21 -4.75 17.62
N SER A 755 12.72 -5.32 16.51
CA SER A 755 13.35 -6.43 15.81
C SER A 755 14.77 -6.08 15.35
N SER A 756 14.98 -4.87 14.80
CA SER A 756 16.30 -4.36 14.40
C SER A 756 17.28 -4.27 15.57
N ILE A 757 16.84 -3.74 16.71
CA ILE A 757 17.64 -3.66 17.93
C ILE A 757 18.00 -5.07 18.40
N MET A 758 17.04 -5.98 18.41
CA MET A 758 17.25 -7.39 18.78
C MET A 758 18.33 -8.04 17.91
N ILE A 759 18.25 -7.87 16.58
CA ILE A 759 19.27 -8.36 15.64
C ILE A 759 20.63 -7.74 15.95
N GLY A 760 20.68 -6.45 16.24
CA GLY A 760 21.91 -5.74 16.64
C GLY A 760 22.55 -6.36 17.89
N ILE A 761 21.77 -6.62 18.93
CA ILE A 761 22.23 -7.24 20.18
C ILE A 761 22.75 -8.66 19.93
N ILE A 762 21.99 -9.48 19.18
CA ILE A 762 22.40 -10.88 18.92
C ILE A 762 23.67 -10.90 18.05
N THR A 763 23.78 -10.00 17.08
CA THR A 763 25.01 -9.85 16.27
C THR A 763 26.20 -9.42 17.13
N TYR A 764 25.99 -8.52 18.10
CA TYR A 764 27.00 -8.11 19.05
C TYR A 764 27.50 -9.29 19.91
N ILE A 765 26.58 -10.10 20.44
CA ILE A 765 26.92 -11.33 21.20
C ILE A 765 27.71 -12.29 20.30
N SER A 766 27.30 -12.46 19.02
CA SER A 766 28.02 -13.30 18.07
C SER A 766 29.48 -12.82 17.84
N VAL A 767 29.71 -11.50 17.83
CA VAL A 767 31.05 -10.92 17.74
C VAL A 767 31.90 -11.28 18.98
N LEU A 768 31.30 -11.17 20.17
CA LEU A 768 31.99 -11.51 21.41
C LEU A 768 32.41 -12.99 21.46
N GLU A 769 31.49 -13.90 21.06
CA GLU A 769 31.83 -15.35 21.00
C GLU A 769 32.95 -15.69 20.01
N ARG A 770 33.15 -14.83 18.98
CA ARG A 770 34.12 -15.06 17.91
C ARG A 770 35.37 -14.18 18.04
N THR A 771 35.60 -13.58 19.22
CA THR A 771 36.74 -12.71 19.48
C THR A 771 38.05 -13.37 19.12
N ARG A 772 38.24 -14.66 19.47
CA ARG A 772 39.43 -15.43 19.13
C ARG A 772 39.61 -15.62 17.62
N GLU A 773 38.56 -15.91 16.87
CA GLU A 773 38.60 -16.02 15.39
C GLU A 773 39.01 -14.68 14.77
N ILE A 774 38.46 -13.56 15.27
CA ILE A 774 38.85 -12.21 14.87
C ILE A 774 40.33 -11.97 15.14
N GLY A 775 40.82 -12.40 16.33
CA GLY A 775 42.21 -12.35 16.72
C GLY A 775 43.13 -13.07 15.73
N VAL A 776 42.77 -14.32 15.37
CA VAL A 776 43.50 -15.11 14.35
C VAL A 776 43.53 -14.40 13.00
N LEU A 777 42.40 -13.90 12.51
CA LEU A 777 42.33 -13.16 11.23
C LEU A 777 43.23 -11.92 11.25
N ARG A 778 43.20 -11.15 12.35
CA ARG A 778 43.98 -9.95 12.54
C ARG A 778 45.49 -10.26 12.66
N SER A 779 45.85 -11.36 13.32
CA SER A 779 47.28 -11.77 13.45
C SER A 779 47.87 -12.21 12.11
N ILE A 780 47.08 -12.75 11.19
CA ILE A 780 47.52 -13.12 9.84
C ILE A 780 47.55 -11.88 8.90
N GLY A 781 47.11 -10.71 9.37
CA GLY A 781 47.16 -9.44 8.64
C GLY A 781 45.85 -8.99 8.02
N ALA A 782 44.70 -9.48 8.47
CA ALA A 782 43.39 -8.94 8.07
C ALA A 782 43.28 -7.47 8.53
N SER A 783 42.88 -6.58 7.63
CA SER A 783 42.65 -5.19 7.97
C SER A 783 41.36 -5.00 8.77
N ARG A 784 41.23 -3.88 9.51
CA ARG A 784 40.00 -3.52 10.19
C ARG A 784 38.82 -3.45 9.22
N ARG A 785 39.05 -3.03 7.98
CA ARG A 785 38.04 -2.95 6.92
C ARG A 785 37.57 -4.36 6.47
N ASP A 786 38.50 -5.31 6.41
CA ASP A 786 38.17 -6.69 6.01
C ASP A 786 37.30 -7.36 7.08
N ILE A 787 37.63 -7.18 8.36
CA ILE A 787 36.78 -7.67 9.46
C ILE A 787 35.39 -7.03 9.40
N SER A 788 35.33 -5.69 9.26
CA SER A 788 34.05 -4.99 9.12
C SER A 788 33.22 -5.49 7.93
N ARG A 789 33.85 -5.74 6.76
CA ARG A 789 33.17 -6.28 5.57
C ARG A 789 32.56 -7.66 5.81
N VAL A 790 33.26 -8.54 6.52
CA VAL A 790 32.75 -9.88 6.85
C VAL A 790 31.50 -9.78 7.70
N PHE A 791 31.50 -8.96 8.78
CA PHE A 791 30.33 -8.79 9.64
C PHE A 791 29.19 -8.02 8.97
N ASN A 792 29.50 -7.02 8.13
CA ASN A 792 28.47 -6.33 7.34
C ASN A 792 27.83 -7.27 6.31
N ALA A 793 28.59 -8.16 5.68
CA ALA A 793 28.06 -9.18 4.80
C ALA A 793 27.19 -10.19 5.56
N GLU A 794 27.54 -10.52 6.80
CA GLU A 794 26.76 -11.39 7.70
C GLU A 794 25.40 -10.77 8.00
N THR A 795 25.37 -9.49 8.42
CA THR A 795 24.10 -8.79 8.72
C THR A 795 23.24 -8.59 7.48
N LEU A 796 23.84 -8.31 6.32
CA LEU A 796 23.12 -8.19 5.06
C LEU A 796 22.45 -9.51 4.65
N THR A 797 23.16 -10.63 4.83
CA THR A 797 22.62 -11.97 4.55
C THR A 797 21.47 -12.35 5.49
N ILE A 798 21.60 -12.02 6.78
CA ILE A 798 20.53 -12.22 7.76
C ILE A 798 19.32 -11.36 7.39
N GLY A 799 19.52 -10.10 7.00
CA GLY A 799 18.44 -9.20 6.59
C GLY A 799 17.70 -9.68 5.35
N PHE A 800 18.42 -10.19 4.36
CA PHE A 800 17.83 -10.82 3.19
C PHE A 800 17.01 -12.06 3.57
N ALA A 801 17.57 -12.94 4.41
CA ALA A 801 16.88 -14.14 4.87
C ALA A 801 15.61 -13.80 5.67
N ALA A 802 15.68 -12.80 6.56
CA ALA A 802 14.53 -12.33 7.34
C ALA A 802 13.43 -11.75 6.43
N GLY A 803 13.80 -10.92 5.47
CA GLY A 803 12.88 -10.38 4.48
C GLY A 803 12.23 -11.47 3.63
N ALA A 804 13.02 -12.40 3.09
CA ALA A 804 12.52 -13.50 2.27
C ALA A 804 11.60 -14.45 3.05
N ILE A 805 11.96 -14.80 4.30
CA ILE A 805 11.11 -15.60 5.19
C ILE A 805 9.82 -14.83 5.51
N GLY A 806 9.92 -13.54 5.81
CA GLY A 806 8.77 -12.69 6.11
C GLY A 806 7.77 -12.66 4.95
N ILE A 807 8.22 -12.39 3.74
CA ILE A 807 7.37 -12.41 2.54
C ILE A 807 6.81 -13.82 2.27
N GLY A 808 7.64 -14.88 2.39
CA GLY A 808 7.18 -16.26 2.20
C GLY A 808 6.06 -16.65 3.17
N ILE A 809 6.20 -16.30 4.46
CA ILE A 809 5.15 -16.55 5.46
C ILE A 809 3.91 -15.70 5.17
N THR A 810 4.07 -14.44 4.77
CA THR A 810 2.95 -13.56 4.40
C THR A 810 2.14 -14.16 3.24
N LEU A 811 2.80 -14.62 2.18
CA LEU A 811 2.13 -15.27 1.05
C LEU A 811 1.37 -16.53 1.47
N LEU A 812 1.90 -17.31 2.42
CA LEU A 812 1.21 -18.45 3.00
C LEU A 812 0.00 -18.04 3.86
N LEU A 813 0.11 -16.93 4.61
CA LEU A 813 -0.98 -16.42 5.45
C LEU A 813 -2.10 -15.73 4.66
N ILE A 814 -1.81 -15.17 3.50
CA ILE A 814 -2.81 -14.57 2.59
C ILE A 814 -3.85 -15.62 2.15
N LEU A 815 -3.45 -16.89 1.96
CA LEU A 815 -4.38 -17.95 1.53
C LEU A 815 -5.52 -18.18 2.55
N PRO A 816 -5.26 -18.51 3.83
CA PRO A 816 -6.33 -18.66 4.81
C PRO A 816 -7.04 -17.34 5.11
N LEU A 817 -6.35 -16.19 5.03
CA LEU A 817 -6.97 -14.89 5.23
C LEU A 817 -8.04 -14.62 4.16
N ASN A 818 -7.74 -14.84 2.89
CA ASN A 818 -8.73 -14.72 1.82
C ASN A 818 -9.89 -15.71 1.97
N ALA A 819 -9.64 -16.95 2.43
CA ALA A 819 -10.70 -17.91 2.69
C ALA A 819 -11.64 -17.46 3.82
N ILE A 820 -11.09 -16.87 4.90
CA ILE A 820 -11.88 -16.33 6.01
C ILE A 820 -12.71 -15.11 5.53
N ILE A 821 -12.09 -14.18 4.81
CA ILE A 821 -12.79 -13.01 4.26
C ILE A 821 -13.92 -13.46 3.34
N HIS A 822 -13.65 -14.38 2.44
CA HIS A 822 -14.67 -14.91 1.52
C HIS A 822 -15.86 -15.55 2.28
N HIS A 823 -15.57 -16.31 3.35
CA HIS A 823 -16.64 -16.92 4.15
C HIS A 823 -17.49 -15.89 4.93
N LEU A 824 -16.89 -14.77 5.36
CA LEU A 824 -17.59 -13.74 6.14
C LEU A 824 -18.30 -12.69 5.28
N SER A 825 -17.77 -12.35 4.12
CA SER A 825 -18.23 -11.22 3.30
C SER A 825 -18.64 -11.60 1.86
N GLY A 826 -18.43 -12.86 1.45
CA GLY A 826 -18.64 -13.28 0.06
C GLY A 826 -17.57 -12.78 -0.93
N LEU A 827 -16.69 -11.87 -0.49
CA LEU A 827 -15.70 -11.24 -1.36
C LEU A 827 -14.47 -12.13 -1.54
N SER A 828 -14.02 -12.34 -2.76
CA SER A 828 -12.84 -13.14 -3.08
C SER A 828 -11.63 -12.27 -3.43
N GLY A 829 -10.42 -12.72 -3.01
CA GLY A 829 -9.16 -12.10 -3.44
C GLY A 829 -8.85 -10.73 -2.81
N VAL A 830 -9.43 -10.44 -1.62
CA VAL A 830 -9.29 -9.13 -0.95
C VAL A 830 -7.88 -8.86 -0.42
N ALA A 831 -7.09 -9.89 -0.10
CA ALA A 831 -5.70 -9.71 0.32
C ALA A 831 -4.77 -10.08 -0.83
N ALA A 832 -4.01 -9.10 -1.33
CA ALA A 832 -3.02 -9.28 -2.40
C ALA A 832 -1.76 -8.47 -2.14
N LEU A 833 -0.59 -9.12 -2.13
CA LEU A 833 0.69 -8.45 -1.93
C LEU A 833 1.29 -8.04 -3.29
N PRO A 834 1.41 -6.74 -3.59
CA PRO A 834 2.06 -6.29 -4.81
C PRO A 834 3.54 -6.70 -4.84
N ALA A 835 4.02 -7.21 -5.98
CA ALA A 835 5.40 -7.64 -6.15
C ALA A 835 6.42 -6.52 -5.84
N GLY A 836 6.10 -5.28 -6.21
CA GLY A 836 6.92 -4.11 -5.89
C GLY A 836 7.06 -3.88 -4.38
N ALA A 837 5.96 -3.98 -3.62
CA ALA A 837 5.97 -3.86 -2.17
C ALA A 837 6.80 -4.98 -1.51
N ALA A 838 6.71 -6.22 -2.00
CA ALA A 838 7.51 -7.33 -1.51
C ALA A 838 9.02 -7.06 -1.66
N VAL A 839 9.46 -6.57 -2.82
CA VAL A 839 10.87 -6.22 -3.07
C VAL A 839 11.33 -5.08 -2.17
N ILE A 840 10.51 -4.04 -2.01
CA ILE A 840 10.81 -2.89 -1.13
C ILE A 840 10.96 -3.36 0.32
N LEU A 841 10.07 -4.21 0.80
CA LEU A 841 10.13 -4.73 2.18
C LEU A 841 11.38 -5.57 2.44
N VAL A 842 11.81 -6.40 1.48
CA VAL A 842 13.09 -7.11 1.58
C VAL A 842 14.26 -6.12 1.62
N ALA A 843 14.25 -5.08 0.79
CA ALA A 843 15.27 -4.04 0.79
C ALA A 843 15.32 -3.28 2.12
N ILE A 844 14.16 -2.93 2.70
CA ILE A 844 14.05 -2.30 4.02
C ILE A 844 14.61 -3.22 5.10
N SER A 845 14.27 -4.52 5.07
CA SER A 845 14.82 -5.52 6.00
C SER A 845 16.35 -5.56 5.93
N MET A 846 16.92 -5.58 4.73
CA MET A 846 18.37 -5.56 4.52
C MET A 846 19.00 -4.27 5.05
N LEU A 847 18.38 -3.12 4.79
CA LEU A 847 18.88 -1.82 5.23
C LEU A 847 18.89 -1.72 6.77
N LEU A 848 17.79 -2.08 7.42
CA LEU A 848 17.66 -1.99 8.86
C LEU A 848 18.62 -2.95 9.59
N THR A 849 18.76 -4.18 9.12
CA THR A 849 19.70 -5.14 9.68
C THR A 849 21.14 -4.70 9.44
N PHE A 850 21.45 -4.10 8.30
CA PHE A 850 22.76 -3.52 8.03
C PHE A 850 23.06 -2.37 8.99
N LEU A 851 22.14 -1.45 9.21
CA LEU A 851 22.28 -0.33 10.15
C LEU A 851 22.49 -0.84 11.59
N ALA A 852 21.71 -1.81 12.03
CA ALA A 852 21.84 -2.43 13.34
C ALA A 852 23.21 -3.14 13.50
N GLY A 853 23.71 -3.76 12.44
CA GLY A 853 25.01 -4.44 12.41
C GLY A 853 26.24 -3.54 12.37
N LEU A 854 26.11 -2.27 11.96
CA LEU A 854 27.25 -1.36 11.87
C LEU A 854 27.99 -1.15 13.19
N ILE A 855 27.24 -1.11 14.31
CA ILE A 855 27.83 -0.94 15.64
C ILE A 855 28.68 -2.18 15.98
N SER A 856 28.10 -3.37 15.82
CA SER A 856 28.77 -4.65 16.10
C SER A 856 29.99 -4.85 15.20
N SER A 857 29.90 -4.50 13.93
CA SER A 857 30.98 -4.55 12.95
C SER A 857 32.13 -3.60 13.31
N ARG A 858 31.85 -2.39 13.79
CA ARG A 858 32.86 -1.44 14.27
C ARG A 858 33.59 -1.94 15.52
N ILE A 859 32.86 -2.53 16.45
CA ILE A 859 33.43 -3.12 17.67
C ILE A 859 34.34 -4.29 17.30
N ALA A 860 33.87 -5.23 16.45
CA ALA A 860 34.63 -6.34 15.95
C ALA A 860 35.95 -5.90 15.29
N SER A 861 35.93 -4.84 14.50
CA SER A 861 37.10 -4.33 13.77
C SER A 861 38.13 -3.65 14.65
N LYS A 862 37.76 -3.16 15.84
CA LYS A 862 38.64 -2.47 16.77
C LYS A 862 39.35 -3.42 17.75
N ASN A 863 38.95 -4.68 17.83
CA ASN A 863 39.56 -5.65 18.73
C ASN A 863 41.05 -5.76 18.44
N ASP A 864 41.84 -5.65 19.50
CA ASP A 864 43.30 -5.83 19.46
C ASP A 864 43.65 -7.31 19.24
N PRO A 865 44.46 -7.66 18.23
CA PRO A 865 44.79 -9.04 17.92
C PRO A 865 45.47 -9.77 19.10
N PHE A 866 46.30 -9.07 19.87
CA PHE A 866 47.02 -9.65 21.01
C PHE A 866 46.05 -10.00 22.17
N ILE A 867 45.11 -9.08 22.50
CA ILE A 867 44.15 -9.29 23.55
C ILE A 867 43.15 -10.39 23.15
N ALA A 868 42.73 -10.35 21.86
CA ALA A 868 41.76 -11.30 21.32
C ALA A 868 42.27 -12.76 21.28
N LEU A 869 43.56 -12.98 21.12
CA LEU A 869 44.19 -14.30 21.14
C LEU A 869 44.39 -14.86 22.57
N ARG A 870 44.38 -14.01 23.61
CA ARG A 870 44.51 -14.36 25.00
C ARG A 870 43.18 -14.51 25.74
N SER A 871 42.08 -14.05 25.18
CA SER A 871 40.75 -14.24 25.75
C SER A 871 40.39 -15.73 25.68
N GLU A 872 40.20 -16.36 26.82
CA GLU A 872 39.71 -17.72 26.95
C GLU A 872 38.24 -17.84 26.51
#